data_148412a2531a4c3ebf7cabc164690103
#
_entry.id   148412a2531a4c3ebf7cabc164690103
#
_cell.length_a   1.000
_cell.length_b   1.000
_cell.length_c   1.000
_cell.angle_alpha   90.00
_cell.angle_beta   90.00
_cell.angle_gamma   90.00
#
_symmetry.space_group_name_H-M   'P 1'
#
loop_
_entity.id
_entity.type
_entity.pdbx_description
1 polymer ?
#
loop_
_entity_poly.entity_id
_entity_poly.type
_entity_poly.pdbx_seq_one_letter_code
_entity_poly.pdbx_strand_id
1 'polypeptide(L)'
;LRGGAGIESAGSPLVVVDGVVRSMDDVNPADIESIQVLKDAASTAIYGARANNGVILVQTKKGKEGVAQISYKFKGGLNFARKGYEYMDAENYIKYGRLGRQYSGGSLSQIDGMRGYGAVYGQNNPEQFSIRYLDGNEDLLQEGWKQMTDPISGKQIVFKDYGTTLRDEVYKDPAFTQDHYLSFTGGNEKGTFAASLGYYSEDGTVKGTQYRRFSGTLNGNYKVLPILNIKGGVNFSTSEAPELYYDDTADLFERLQSVEPTWNPYLPDGSPNYGYGKRDGNPLYWLDKLTNQNNTRRTTLNIGADLELIKDKLYLRENSSLYYSDYTKETFDKAYRDYWNENTERKASFEYTRTIQQQHSLQLEYTDTFKEKHNLSAMVGGEYFENQYLQYKGTADGAPFDQIPTLNVSGRDNMWSYSYRQGYRIASGFARVTYDYERRYLFTAVARYDGISKLSDNRWGFFPGVSAGWNVHEEAFFKDSELAKVVSTVKPRISYGINGNVNGIGNYDVYGIYDKQTAYNGTTGILNTGVINSKLKWEKSKSFELGLDLGFLDNRYNLILDYYNRTTSDLLTNVNLPGYTGFDSFKTNLGSLRNTGFEVEGNLSLIRNPKGFNWDFSFNASLVHNKIIKLPYNGNENNRQGGTQVFDPKTQQVIWVGGYQEGHTMGDIYAYKQVKILSDWNEVNTMAGNYIDMIA
;
A
#
# COMPACT_ATOMS: atom_id res chain seq x y z
N LEU A 1 10.85 3.82 -1.56
CA LEU A 1 12.10 4.49 -1.21
C LEU A 1 12.77 4.99 -2.49
N ARG A 2 13.19 6.26 -2.55
CA ARG A 2 13.95 6.87 -3.68
C ARG A 2 13.26 6.78 -5.06
N GLY A 3 11.93 6.91 -5.12
CA GLY A 3 11.11 6.83 -6.34
C GLY A 3 10.84 5.39 -6.80
N GLY A 4 9.84 5.23 -7.67
CA GLY A 4 9.51 3.93 -8.28
C GLY A 4 10.64 3.41 -9.17
N ALA A 5 10.88 2.12 -9.15
CA ALA A 5 11.93 1.49 -9.96
C ALA A 5 11.44 0.95 -11.30
N GLY A 6 10.13 0.89 -11.53
CA GLY A 6 9.50 0.37 -12.73
C GLY A 6 8.33 1.23 -13.20
N ILE A 7 7.90 1.07 -14.44
CA ILE A 7 6.74 1.75 -15.01
C ILE A 7 5.45 0.99 -14.65
N GLU A 8 5.47 -0.34 -14.75
CA GLU A 8 4.31 -1.20 -14.48
C GLU A 8 4.28 -1.75 -13.04
N SER A 9 5.39 -1.67 -12.30
CA SER A 9 5.50 -2.19 -10.94
C SER A 9 6.07 -1.14 -9.99
N ALA A 10 5.19 -0.39 -9.33
CA ALA A 10 5.54 0.34 -8.11
C ALA A 10 5.75 -0.70 -6.99
N GLY A 11 6.93 -1.30 -6.92
CA GLY A 11 7.23 -2.33 -5.92
C GLY A 11 7.43 -1.71 -4.53
N SER A 12 6.89 -2.38 -3.52
CA SER A 12 7.18 -2.07 -2.12
C SER A 12 8.62 -2.49 -1.76
N PRO A 13 9.25 -1.88 -0.74
CA PRO A 13 10.51 -2.36 -0.20
C PRO A 13 10.39 -3.81 0.28
N LEU A 14 11.49 -4.56 0.21
CA LEU A 14 11.56 -5.88 0.81
C LEU A 14 11.59 -5.75 2.33
N VAL A 15 10.69 -6.39 3.04
CA VAL A 15 10.71 -6.46 4.50
C VAL A 15 11.35 -7.78 4.93
N VAL A 16 12.35 -7.69 5.79
CA VAL A 16 13.06 -8.83 6.35
C VAL A 16 13.01 -8.74 7.87
N VAL A 17 12.31 -9.66 8.50
CA VAL A 17 12.16 -9.72 9.97
C VAL A 17 12.97 -10.89 10.50
N ASP A 18 13.99 -10.61 11.30
CA ASP A 18 14.92 -11.61 11.86
C ASP A 18 15.53 -12.55 10.79
N GLY A 19 15.81 -12.00 9.61
CA GLY A 19 16.37 -12.73 8.47
C GLY A 19 15.34 -13.38 7.54
N VAL A 20 14.06 -13.32 7.84
CA VAL A 20 12.97 -13.92 7.06
C VAL A 20 12.22 -12.86 6.27
N VAL A 21 11.99 -13.10 4.99
CA VAL A 21 11.16 -12.24 4.14
C VAL A 21 9.68 -12.45 4.49
N ARG A 22 9.02 -11.41 5.03
CA ARG A 22 7.59 -11.45 5.39
C ARG A 22 7.00 -10.05 5.52
N SER A 23 5.67 -9.93 5.70
CA SER A 23 5.00 -8.65 5.95
C SER A 23 5.35 -8.08 7.34
N MET A 24 5.38 -6.76 7.47
CA MET A 24 5.44 -6.08 8.77
C MET A 24 4.15 -6.22 9.57
N ASP A 25 3.01 -6.42 8.91
CA ASP A 25 1.69 -6.52 9.55
C ASP A 25 1.61 -7.70 10.54
N ASP A 26 2.53 -8.67 10.39
CA ASP A 26 2.60 -9.86 11.24
C ASP A 26 3.29 -9.60 12.57
N VAL A 27 4.05 -8.51 12.67
CA VAL A 27 4.90 -8.22 13.82
C VAL A 27 4.18 -7.25 14.76
N ASN A 28 4.12 -7.61 16.04
CA ASN A 28 3.67 -6.65 17.03
C ASN A 28 4.72 -5.54 17.15
N PRO A 29 4.35 -4.24 16.97
CA PRO A 29 5.31 -3.14 17.09
C PRO A 29 6.06 -3.12 18.43
N ALA A 30 5.45 -3.63 19.50
CA ALA A 30 6.08 -3.72 20.82
C ALA A 30 7.19 -4.79 20.88
N ASP A 31 7.23 -5.76 19.96
CA ASP A 31 8.31 -6.75 19.83
C ASP A 31 9.53 -6.22 19.08
N ILE A 32 9.40 -5.09 18.38
CA ILE A 32 10.50 -4.55 17.57
C ILE A 32 11.56 -3.93 18.49
N GLU A 33 12.82 -4.35 18.29
CA GLU A 33 14.00 -3.75 18.92
C GLU A 33 14.59 -2.65 18.05
N SER A 34 14.71 -2.91 16.71
CA SER A 34 15.23 -1.93 15.76
C SER A 34 14.66 -2.10 14.37
N ILE A 35 14.59 -0.98 13.64
CA ILE A 35 14.27 -0.95 12.22
C ILE A 35 15.41 -0.23 11.51
N GLN A 36 15.99 -0.89 10.50
CA GLN A 36 17.03 -0.32 9.65
C GLN A 36 16.56 -0.32 8.20
N VAL A 37 16.72 0.81 7.52
CA VAL A 37 16.33 0.95 6.12
C VAL A 37 17.59 1.00 5.25
N LEU A 38 17.77 -0.03 4.42
CA LEU A 38 18.86 -0.10 3.45
C LEU A 38 18.36 0.49 2.13
N LYS A 39 18.98 1.59 1.72
CA LYS A 39 18.57 2.35 0.53
C LYS A 39 19.54 2.21 -0.63
N ASP A 40 20.84 1.99 -0.33
CA ASP A 40 21.90 1.91 -1.33
C ASP A 40 22.03 0.49 -1.94
N ALA A 41 22.47 0.43 -3.20
CA ALA A 41 22.57 -0.84 -3.93
C ALA A 41 23.67 -1.76 -3.39
N ALA A 42 24.74 -1.25 -2.79
CA ALA A 42 25.80 -2.09 -2.24
C ALA A 42 25.33 -2.82 -0.97
N SER A 43 24.58 -2.16 -0.09
CA SER A 43 24.01 -2.78 1.10
C SER A 43 22.84 -3.73 0.79
N THR A 44 22.04 -3.43 -0.24
CA THR A 44 20.88 -4.23 -0.62
C THR A 44 21.20 -5.41 -1.51
N ALA A 45 22.35 -5.42 -2.19
CA ALA A 45 22.73 -6.48 -3.14
C ALA A 45 22.76 -7.88 -2.51
N ILE A 46 23.07 -8.01 -1.22
CA ILE A 46 23.08 -9.30 -0.52
C ILE A 46 21.68 -9.93 -0.42
N TYR A 47 20.60 -9.12 -0.49
CA TYR A 47 19.20 -9.58 -0.47
C TYR A 47 18.66 -9.89 -1.87
N GLY A 48 19.48 -9.71 -2.91
CA GLY A 48 19.23 -10.11 -4.29
C GLY A 48 18.15 -9.31 -4.99
N ALA A 49 17.57 -9.94 -5.99
CA ALA A 49 16.61 -9.35 -6.89
C ALA A 49 15.30 -8.84 -6.25
N ARG A 50 14.98 -9.30 -5.05
CA ARG A 50 13.79 -8.83 -4.32
C ARG A 50 14.00 -7.46 -3.67
N ALA A 51 15.24 -6.99 -3.58
CA ALA A 51 15.65 -5.78 -2.85
C ALA A 51 15.76 -4.51 -3.72
N ASN A 52 15.28 -4.56 -4.96
CA ASN A 52 15.39 -3.45 -5.91
C ASN A 52 14.79 -2.12 -5.40
N ASN A 53 13.74 -2.18 -4.59
CA ASN A 53 13.09 -1.00 -4.02
C ASN A 53 13.59 -0.63 -2.62
N GLY A 54 14.75 -1.18 -2.19
CA GLY A 54 15.29 -1.06 -0.85
C GLY A 54 14.86 -2.20 0.06
N VAL A 55 15.47 -2.27 1.24
CA VAL A 55 15.18 -3.30 2.24
C VAL A 55 14.89 -2.64 3.59
N ILE A 56 13.85 -3.09 4.25
CA ILE A 56 13.54 -2.74 5.64
C ILE A 56 13.91 -3.95 6.50
N LEU A 57 14.96 -3.81 7.28
CA LEU A 57 15.38 -4.82 8.23
C LEU A 57 14.72 -4.55 9.57
N VAL A 58 13.96 -5.51 10.05
CA VAL A 58 13.32 -5.47 11.35
C VAL A 58 13.96 -6.52 12.25
N GLN A 59 14.47 -6.08 13.38
CA GLN A 59 14.97 -6.99 14.43
C GLN A 59 13.99 -7.01 15.58
N THR A 60 13.57 -8.20 15.99
CA THR A 60 12.74 -8.36 17.18
C THR A 60 13.59 -8.51 18.43
N LYS A 61 12.99 -8.22 19.56
CA LYS A 61 13.62 -8.34 20.88
C LYS A 61 14.11 -9.76 21.12
N LYS A 62 15.35 -9.86 21.59
CA LYS A 62 16.01 -11.12 21.97
C LYS A 62 16.12 -11.21 23.47
N GLY A 63 16.24 -12.43 23.97
CA GLY A 63 16.58 -12.67 25.37
C GLY A 63 17.97 -12.11 25.70
N LYS A 64 18.11 -11.62 26.93
CA LYS A 64 19.37 -11.13 27.48
C LYS A 64 19.75 -12.00 28.67
N GLU A 65 21.06 -12.15 28.90
CA GLU A 65 21.57 -12.79 30.09
C GLU A 65 21.20 -11.97 31.33
N GLY A 66 20.81 -12.63 32.41
CA GLY A 66 20.46 -12.01 33.67
C GLY A 66 19.13 -12.48 34.24
N VAL A 67 18.58 -11.70 35.15
CA VAL A 67 17.31 -12.00 35.84
C VAL A 67 16.15 -11.90 34.84
N ALA A 68 15.24 -12.87 34.91
CA ALA A 68 14.02 -12.86 34.12
C ALA A 68 13.20 -11.60 34.38
N GLN A 69 12.77 -10.94 33.30
CA GLN A 69 11.95 -9.75 33.36
C GLN A 69 10.58 -10.02 32.75
N ILE A 70 9.55 -9.55 33.45
CA ILE A 70 8.16 -9.57 33.00
C ILE A 70 7.74 -8.11 32.78
N SER A 71 7.18 -7.81 31.62
CA SER A 71 6.66 -6.47 31.30
C SER A 71 5.26 -6.56 30.72
N TYR A 72 4.35 -5.80 31.30
CA TYR A 72 3.02 -5.59 30.75
C TYR A 72 2.84 -4.14 30.34
N LYS A 73 2.33 -3.91 29.13
CA LYS A 73 2.01 -2.58 28.60
C LYS A 73 0.58 -2.55 28.15
N PHE A 74 -0.12 -1.50 28.56
CA PHE A 74 -1.46 -1.19 28.07
C PHE A 74 -1.44 0.18 27.37
N LYS A 75 -2.09 0.27 26.22
CA LYS A 75 -2.40 1.53 25.55
C LYS A 75 -3.88 1.55 25.24
N GLY A 76 -4.56 2.60 25.67
CA GLY A 76 -5.94 2.90 25.30
C GLY A 76 -5.99 4.19 24.50
N GLY A 77 -6.87 4.26 23.52
CA GLY A 77 -7.05 5.43 22.67
C GLY A 77 -8.50 5.66 22.28
N LEU A 78 -8.82 6.91 21.99
CA LEU A 78 -10.08 7.32 21.42
C LEU A 78 -9.81 7.94 20.05
N ASN A 79 -10.45 7.40 19.01
CA ASN A 79 -10.36 7.88 17.64
C ASN A 79 -11.61 8.71 17.35
N PHE A 80 -11.42 9.92 16.84
CA PHE A 80 -12.50 10.82 16.49
C PHE A 80 -12.63 10.92 14.99
N ALA A 81 -13.86 10.82 14.47
CA ALA A 81 -14.12 10.94 13.04
C ALA A 81 -13.88 12.37 12.57
N ARG A 82 -13.14 12.52 11.46
CA ARG A 82 -13.05 13.80 10.77
C ARG A 82 -14.32 14.01 9.96
N LYS A 83 -15.19 14.91 10.42
CA LYS A 83 -16.55 15.08 9.87
C LYS A 83 -16.62 15.75 8.49
N GLY A 84 -15.51 16.16 7.89
CA GLY A 84 -15.49 16.77 6.56
C GLY A 84 -15.99 18.23 6.55
N TYR A 85 -16.68 18.61 5.48
CA TYR A 85 -17.19 19.97 5.29
C TYR A 85 -18.53 20.18 6.02
N GLU A 86 -18.86 21.43 6.33
CA GLU A 86 -20.20 21.81 6.76
C GLU A 86 -21.18 21.70 5.58
N TYR A 87 -22.38 21.22 5.85
CA TYR A 87 -23.40 21.08 4.83
C TYR A 87 -24.24 22.37 4.73
N MET A 88 -24.75 22.59 3.52
CA MET A 88 -25.81 23.58 3.32
C MET A 88 -27.08 23.10 4.04
N ASP A 89 -27.75 23.96 4.78
CA ASP A 89 -29.07 23.66 5.33
C ASP A 89 -30.12 23.42 4.26
N ALA A 90 -31.26 22.83 4.62
CA ALA A 90 -32.27 22.46 3.64
C ALA A 90 -32.89 23.69 2.95
N GLU A 91 -33.06 24.83 3.65
CA GLU A 91 -33.64 26.06 3.07
C GLU A 91 -32.74 26.61 1.96
N ASN A 92 -31.45 26.76 2.23
CA ASN A 92 -30.49 27.23 1.24
C ASN A 92 -30.31 26.20 0.10
N TYR A 93 -30.29 24.91 0.42
CA TYR A 93 -30.21 23.85 -0.60
C TYR A 93 -31.39 23.91 -1.58
N ILE A 94 -32.63 24.02 -1.09
CA ILE A 94 -33.82 24.18 -1.89
C ILE A 94 -33.74 25.45 -2.74
N LYS A 95 -33.41 26.58 -2.11
CA LYS A 95 -33.31 27.89 -2.77
C LYS A 95 -32.30 27.86 -3.92
N TYR A 96 -31.08 27.48 -3.66
CA TYR A 96 -29.99 27.48 -4.66
C TYR A 96 -30.17 26.39 -5.69
N GLY A 97 -30.67 25.21 -5.32
CA GLY A 97 -30.98 24.14 -6.26
C GLY A 97 -32.03 24.55 -7.27
N ARG A 98 -33.13 25.15 -6.81
CA ARG A 98 -34.23 25.65 -7.67
C ARG A 98 -33.75 26.77 -8.58
N LEU A 99 -33.10 27.80 -8.02
CA LEU A 99 -32.55 28.93 -8.82
C LEU A 99 -31.53 28.45 -9.85
N GLY A 100 -30.57 27.59 -9.45
CA GLY A 100 -29.56 27.04 -10.35
C GLY A 100 -30.18 26.31 -11.54
N ARG A 101 -31.22 25.49 -11.29
CA ARG A 101 -31.95 24.80 -12.37
C ARG A 101 -32.73 25.75 -13.28
N GLN A 102 -33.33 26.81 -12.73
CA GLN A 102 -33.98 27.84 -13.51
C GLN A 102 -33.00 28.58 -14.43
N TYR A 103 -31.84 29.00 -13.89
CA TYR A 103 -30.81 29.68 -14.66
C TYR A 103 -30.21 28.79 -15.76
N SER A 104 -30.21 27.46 -15.58
CA SER A 104 -29.84 26.53 -16.64
C SER A 104 -30.94 26.21 -17.65
N GLY A 105 -32.05 26.99 -17.65
CA GLY A 105 -33.16 26.87 -18.60
C GLY A 105 -34.23 25.84 -18.23
N GLY A 106 -34.22 25.31 -16.98
CA GLY A 106 -35.25 24.39 -16.52
C GLY A 106 -36.59 25.05 -16.33
N SER A 107 -37.71 24.43 -16.83
CA SER A 107 -39.05 24.86 -16.54
C SER A 107 -39.47 24.59 -15.09
N LEU A 108 -40.47 25.31 -14.57
CA LEU A 108 -40.97 25.10 -13.21
C LEU A 108 -41.40 23.63 -12.98
N SER A 109 -42.05 23.00 -13.95
CA SER A 109 -42.45 21.58 -13.88
C SER A 109 -41.26 20.65 -13.77
N GLN A 110 -40.15 20.93 -14.48
CA GLN A 110 -38.93 20.16 -14.35
C GLN A 110 -38.26 20.36 -12.98
N ILE A 111 -38.23 21.60 -12.47
CA ILE A 111 -37.70 21.98 -11.17
C ILE A 111 -38.45 21.28 -10.04
N ASP A 112 -39.80 21.29 -10.14
CA ASP A 112 -40.68 20.68 -9.15
C ASP A 112 -40.54 19.16 -9.05
N GLY A 113 -40.10 18.50 -10.11
CA GLY A 113 -39.82 17.06 -10.11
C GLY A 113 -38.40 16.66 -9.68
N MET A 114 -37.50 17.63 -9.37
CA MET A 114 -36.10 17.31 -9.04
C MET A 114 -35.95 16.75 -7.63
N ARG A 115 -35.01 15.80 -7.50
CA ARG A 115 -34.68 15.17 -6.22
C ARG A 115 -34.15 16.19 -5.20
N GLY A 116 -34.68 16.14 -3.99
CA GLY A 116 -34.18 16.89 -2.84
C GLY A 116 -34.58 18.38 -2.76
N TYR A 117 -34.95 19.04 -3.88
CA TYR A 117 -35.41 20.44 -3.91
C TYR A 117 -36.69 20.67 -4.72
N GLY A 118 -37.25 19.65 -5.31
CA GLY A 118 -38.55 19.71 -5.99
C GLY A 118 -39.69 19.56 -5.01
N ALA A 119 -40.84 20.22 -5.27
CA ALA A 119 -41.98 20.27 -4.36
C ALA A 119 -43.17 19.42 -4.81
N VAL A 120 -43.06 18.68 -5.91
CA VAL A 120 -44.12 17.84 -6.49
C VAL A 120 -43.63 16.39 -6.64
N TYR A 121 -44.57 15.44 -6.46
CA TYR A 121 -44.27 14.03 -6.63
C TYR A 121 -43.86 13.70 -8.07
N GLY A 122 -42.89 12.81 -8.17
CA GLY A 122 -42.27 12.35 -9.39
C GLY A 122 -40.98 11.66 -9.02
N GLN A 123 -39.85 12.25 -9.37
CA GLN A 123 -38.56 11.83 -8.84
C GLN A 123 -38.41 12.16 -7.34
N ASN A 124 -39.25 13.01 -6.81
CA ASN A 124 -39.30 13.45 -5.43
C ASN A 124 -40.33 12.61 -4.65
N ASN A 125 -40.03 11.35 -4.42
CA ASN A 125 -40.86 10.42 -3.67
C ASN A 125 -40.99 10.84 -2.20
N PRO A 126 -42.24 10.88 -1.63
CA PRO A 126 -42.45 11.25 -0.22
C PRO A 126 -41.80 10.29 0.79
N GLU A 127 -41.53 9.03 0.43
CA GLU A 127 -40.74 8.12 1.28
C GLU A 127 -39.27 8.53 1.32
N GLN A 128 -38.76 9.19 0.29
CA GLN A 128 -37.36 9.54 0.15
C GLN A 128 -37.05 11.00 0.55
N PHE A 129 -37.99 11.94 0.32
CA PHE A 129 -37.74 13.37 0.55
C PHE A 129 -38.89 14.07 1.30
N SER A 130 -38.51 14.84 2.29
CA SER A 130 -39.41 15.66 3.09
C SER A 130 -39.46 17.10 2.55
N ILE A 131 -40.05 17.28 1.38
CA ILE A 131 -40.28 18.58 0.74
C ILE A 131 -41.56 18.57 -0.14
N ARG A 132 -42.42 19.54 -0.02
CA ARG A 132 -43.62 19.71 -0.86
C ARG A 132 -44.20 21.13 -0.76
N TYR A 133 -45.15 21.47 -1.64
CA TYR A 133 -45.92 22.70 -1.50
C TYR A 133 -46.78 22.64 -0.25
N LEU A 134 -46.97 23.79 0.42
CA LEU A 134 -47.82 23.91 1.62
C LEU A 134 -49.26 23.62 1.32
N ASP A 135 -49.76 24.06 0.15
CA ASP A 135 -51.19 23.93 -0.26
C ASP A 135 -51.64 22.45 -0.18
N GLY A 136 -52.59 22.17 0.73
CA GLY A 136 -53.05 20.82 1.03
C GLY A 136 -52.15 19.99 1.94
N ASN A 137 -51.14 20.59 2.58
CA ASN A 137 -50.21 19.95 3.50
C ASN A 137 -49.93 20.79 4.76
N GLU A 138 -50.93 21.59 5.19
CA GLU A 138 -50.80 22.55 6.28
C GLU A 138 -50.61 21.86 7.63
N ASP A 139 -51.09 20.63 7.77
CA ASP A 139 -50.94 19.79 8.96
C ASP A 139 -49.47 19.45 9.26
N LEU A 140 -48.61 19.39 8.23
CA LEU A 140 -47.17 19.09 8.40
C LEU A 140 -46.43 20.14 9.24
N LEU A 141 -46.90 21.37 9.27
CA LEU A 141 -46.34 22.41 10.14
C LEU A 141 -46.47 22.06 11.62
N GLN A 142 -47.51 21.31 11.99
CA GLN A 142 -47.69 20.81 13.37
C GLN A 142 -46.73 19.66 13.72
N GLU A 143 -46.20 18.98 12.69
CA GLU A 143 -45.21 17.92 12.82
C GLU A 143 -43.76 18.43 12.82
N GLY A 144 -43.55 19.75 12.96
CA GLY A 144 -42.22 20.37 13.03
C GLY A 144 -41.55 20.61 11.69
N TRP A 145 -42.28 20.56 10.58
CA TRP A 145 -41.75 20.98 9.29
C TRP A 145 -41.56 22.51 9.25
N LYS A 146 -40.49 22.94 8.58
CA LYS A 146 -40.19 24.36 8.32
C LYS A 146 -40.91 24.83 7.06
N GLN A 147 -41.05 26.14 6.92
CA GLN A 147 -41.70 26.78 5.78
C GLN A 147 -40.77 27.80 5.13
N MET A 148 -40.79 27.90 3.81
CA MET A 148 -40.13 28.95 3.02
C MET A 148 -40.96 29.37 1.82
N THR A 149 -40.66 30.55 1.27
CA THR A 149 -41.23 30.99 0.00
C THR A 149 -40.37 30.50 -1.16
N ASP A 150 -40.96 29.83 -2.12
CA ASP A 150 -40.28 29.42 -3.36
C ASP A 150 -39.76 30.64 -4.13
N PRO A 151 -38.44 30.75 -4.36
CA PRO A 151 -37.87 31.93 -5.03
C PRO A 151 -38.31 32.08 -6.50
N ILE A 152 -38.91 31.04 -7.09
CA ILE A 152 -39.32 31.03 -8.50
C ILE A 152 -40.82 31.31 -8.66
N SER A 153 -41.66 30.51 -7.98
CA SER A 153 -43.12 30.60 -8.14
C SER A 153 -43.81 31.51 -7.14
N GLY A 154 -43.13 31.90 -6.04
CA GLY A 154 -43.73 32.64 -4.92
C GLY A 154 -44.64 31.79 -4.01
N LYS A 155 -44.84 30.50 -4.31
CA LYS A 155 -45.66 29.60 -3.48
C LYS A 155 -44.92 29.24 -2.20
N GLN A 156 -45.66 28.81 -1.17
CA GLN A 156 -45.07 28.33 0.06
C GLN A 156 -44.66 26.85 -0.10
N ILE A 157 -43.42 26.52 0.32
CA ILE A 157 -42.88 25.18 0.39
C ILE A 157 -42.73 24.83 1.86
N VAL A 158 -43.09 23.61 2.24
CA VAL A 158 -42.78 22.99 3.56
C VAL A 158 -41.75 21.90 3.38
N PHE A 159 -40.82 21.77 4.36
CA PHE A 159 -39.72 20.83 4.30
C PHE A 159 -39.23 20.45 5.71
N LYS A 160 -38.59 19.28 5.82
CA LYS A 160 -37.74 18.93 6.96
C LYS A 160 -36.27 19.09 6.61
N ASP A 161 -35.52 19.52 7.60
CA ASP A 161 -34.05 19.66 7.51
C ASP A 161 -33.41 18.59 8.37
N TYR A 162 -32.84 17.58 7.73
CA TYR A 162 -32.13 16.50 8.40
C TYR A 162 -30.64 16.82 8.57
N GLY A 163 -30.14 17.86 7.88
CA GLY A 163 -28.76 18.34 8.03
C GLY A 163 -27.71 17.23 7.94
N THR A 164 -26.95 17.08 9.01
CA THR A 164 -25.88 16.09 9.13
C THR A 164 -26.29 14.76 9.77
N THR A 165 -27.61 14.56 10.03
CA THR A 165 -28.12 13.41 10.79
C THR A 165 -27.57 12.07 10.32
N LEU A 166 -27.64 11.78 9.01
CA LEU A 166 -27.15 10.52 8.46
C LEU A 166 -25.65 10.33 8.70
N ARG A 167 -24.86 11.38 8.46
CA ARG A 167 -23.41 11.34 8.70
C ARG A 167 -23.09 11.08 10.17
N ASP A 168 -23.75 11.79 11.08
CA ASP A 168 -23.48 11.68 12.51
C ASP A 168 -23.89 10.31 13.07
N GLU A 169 -24.87 9.67 12.46
CA GLU A 169 -25.31 8.33 12.86
C GLU A 169 -24.45 7.21 12.29
N VAL A 170 -23.85 7.39 11.11
CA VAL A 170 -22.94 6.39 10.52
C VAL A 170 -21.59 6.36 11.25
N TYR A 171 -21.14 7.50 11.78
CA TYR A 171 -19.89 7.55 12.51
C TYR A 171 -20.06 7.02 13.96
N LYS A 172 -19.03 6.29 14.39
CA LYS A 172 -18.79 5.93 15.76
C LYS A 172 -17.76 6.91 16.34
N ASP A 173 -18.23 7.92 17.06
CA ASP A 173 -17.42 9.04 17.53
C ASP A 173 -17.64 9.31 19.01
N PRO A 174 -16.72 8.94 19.92
CA PRO A 174 -15.42 8.34 19.63
C PRO A 174 -15.47 6.81 19.38
N ALA A 175 -14.53 6.33 18.56
CA ALA A 175 -14.22 4.90 18.42
C ALA A 175 -13.07 4.51 19.39
N PHE A 176 -13.13 3.31 19.96
CA PHE A 176 -12.19 2.88 20.99
C PHE A 176 -11.08 1.99 20.42
N THR A 177 -9.85 2.22 20.87
CA THR A 177 -8.68 1.39 20.57
C THR A 177 -8.03 0.91 21.85
N GLN A 178 -7.64 -0.36 21.91
CA GLN A 178 -6.88 -0.94 23.02
C GLN A 178 -5.77 -1.86 22.51
N ASP A 179 -4.62 -1.80 23.18
CA ASP A 179 -3.44 -2.63 22.91
C ASP A 179 -2.89 -3.15 24.23
N HIS A 180 -2.88 -4.48 24.36
CA HIS A 180 -2.35 -5.21 25.51
C HIS A 180 -1.12 -5.98 25.06
N TYR A 181 -0.01 -5.77 25.71
CA TYR A 181 1.24 -6.45 25.41
C TYR A 181 1.90 -6.98 26.69
N LEU A 182 2.15 -8.29 26.72
CA LEU A 182 2.83 -8.98 27.79
C LEU A 182 4.13 -9.59 27.25
N SER A 183 5.26 -9.37 27.90
CA SER A 183 6.53 -9.95 27.50
C SER A 183 7.33 -10.52 28.66
N PHE A 184 8.09 -11.58 28.33
CA PHE A 184 8.97 -12.31 29.23
C PHE A 184 10.35 -12.41 28.57
N THR A 185 11.40 -11.98 29.24
CA THR A 185 12.78 -12.11 28.74
C THR A 185 13.67 -12.59 29.86
N GLY A 186 14.66 -13.42 29.50
CA GLY A 186 15.62 -13.89 30.49
C GLY A 186 16.64 -14.84 29.88
N GLY A 187 17.55 -15.33 30.72
CA GLY A 187 18.51 -16.30 30.29
C GLY A 187 19.79 -16.30 31.14
N ASN A 188 20.73 -17.11 30.73
CA ASN A 188 22.06 -17.24 31.31
C ASN A 188 23.11 -17.42 30.21
N GLU A 189 24.39 -17.65 30.58
CA GLU A 189 25.49 -17.83 29.64
C GLU A 189 25.27 -18.97 28.63
N LYS A 190 24.43 -19.98 28.95
CA LYS A 190 24.13 -21.11 28.06
C LYS A 190 22.97 -20.84 27.11
N GLY A 191 22.00 -20.02 27.52
CA GLY A 191 20.86 -19.75 26.65
C GLY A 191 20.01 -18.59 27.13
N THR A 192 19.39 -17.90 26.17
CA THR A 192 18.49 -16.77 26.41
C THR A 192 17.18 -16.98 25.66
N PHE A 193 16.12 -16.41 26.18
CA PHE A 193 14.80 -16.45 25.55
C PHE A 193 14.07 -15.12 25.68
N ALA A 194 13.21 -14.85 24.69
CA ALA A 194 12.22 -13.78 24.72
C ALA A 194 10.89 -14.35 24.25
N ALA A 195 9.84 -14.12 25.01
CA ALA A 195 8.48 -14.49 24.66
C ALA A 195 7.55 -13.28 24.80
N SER A 196 6.55 -13.17 23.94
CA SER A 196 5.54 -12.12 24.05
C SER A 196 4.17 -12.61 23.61
N LEU A 197 3.13 -11.97 24.16
CA LEU A 197 1.74 -12.09 23.76
C LEU A 197 1.15 -10.69 23.59
N GLY A 198 0.42 -10.48 22.49
CA GLY A 198 -0.22 -9.21 22.19
C GLY A 198 -1.67 -9.40 21.80
N TYR A 199 -2.55 -8.52 22.29
CA TYR A 199 -3.92 -8.38 21.85
C TYR A 199 -4.19 -6.92 21.48
N TYR A 200 -4.55 -6.69 20.24
CA TYR A 200 -4.92 -5.39 19.71
C TYR A 200 -6.37 -5.42 19.24
N SER A 201 -7.14 -4.43 19.61
CA SER A 201 -8.52 -4.24 19.12
C SER A 201 -8.75 -2.76 18.85
N GLU A 202 -9.21 -2.46 17.66
CA GLU A 202 -9.55 -1.12 17.20
C GLU A 202 -10.95 -1.15 16.60
N ASP A 203 -11.84 -0.35 17.15
CA ASP A 203 -13.09 -0.03 16.48
C ASP A 203 -12.81 1.05 15.44
N GLY A 204 -13.33 0.89 14.22
CA GLY A 204 -13.28 1.93 13.22
C GLY A 204 -14.22 3.09 13.53
N THR A 205 -13.93 4.27 12.99
CA THR A 205 -14.79 5.45 13.10
C THR A 205 -16.09 5.35 12.30
N VAL A 206 -16.22 4.34 11.43
CA VAL A 206 -17.47 3.98 10.74
C VAL A 206 -18.08 2.77 11.43
N LYS A 207 -19.37 2.80 11.74
CA LYS A 207 -20.09 1.65 12.30
C LYS A 207 -19.92 0.41 11.41
N GLY A 208 -19.72 -0.76 12.02
CA GLY A 208 -19.50 -2.02 11.31
C GLY A 208 -18.04 -2.27 10.89
N THR A 209 -17.14 -1.31 11.10
CA THR A 209 -15.70 -1.52 10.88
C THR A 209 -14.97 -1.79 12.18
N GLN A 210 -14.04 -2.73 12.14
CA GLN A 210 -13.18 -3.07 13.27
C GLN A 210 -11.91 -3.78 12.78
N TYR A 211 -10.87 -3.75 13.59
CA TYR A 211 -9.69 -4.58 13.40
C TYR A 211 -9.32 -5.22 14.74
N ARG A 212 -9.09 -6.53 14.73
CA ARG A 212 -8.62 -7.28 15.91
C ARG A 212 -7.42 -8.12 15.53
N ARG A 213 -6.43 -8.16 16.40
CA ARG A 213 -5.25 -9.02 16.22
C ARG A 213 -4.82 -9.63 17.54
N PHE A 214 -4.59 -10.93 17.50
CA PHE A 214 -3.88 -11.65 18.54
C PHE A 214 -2.53 -12.12 17.98
N SER A 215 -1.44 -11.94 18.71
CA SER A 215 -0.09 -12.29 18.27
C SER A 215 0.72 -12.89 19.41
N GLY A 216 1.68 -13.74 19.06
CA GLY A 216 2.63 -14.30 20.00
C GLY A 216 3.97 -14.56 19.34
N THR A 217 5.03 -14.30 20.07
CA THR A 217 6.41 -14.48 19.64
C THR A 217 7.18 -15.25 20.71
N LEU A 218 7.99 -16.21 20.28
CA LEU A 218 8.97 -16.92 21.12
C LEU A 218 10.28 -16.99 20.35
N ASN A 219 11.33 -16.41 20.89
CA ASN A 219 12.68 -16.47 20.35
C ASN A 219 13.62 -17.02 21.42
N GLY A 220 14.54 -17.89 21.04
CA GLY A 220 15.52 -18.43 21.94
C GLY A 220 16.83 -18.79 21.23
N ASN A 221 17.88 -18.79 21.98
CA ASN A 221 19.16 -19.39 21.59
C ASN A 221 19.70 -20.26 22.70
N TYR A 222 20.46 -21.27 22.31
CA TYR A 222 21.08 -22.20 23.28
C TYR A 222 22.41 -22.71 22.77
N LYS A 223 23.45 -22.55 23.58
CA LYS A 223 24.80 -23.11 23.35
C LYS A 223 24.82 -24.60 23.71
N VAL A 224 24.55 -25.45 22.73
CA VAL A 224 24.54 -26.92 22.91
C VAL A 224 25.93 -27.44 23.21
N LEU A 225 26.93 -26.91 22.50
CA LEU A 225 28.35 -27.14 22.70
C LEU A 225 29.07 -25.79 22.75
N PRO A 226 30.31 -25.72 23.28
CA PRO A 226 31.10 -24.48 23.25
C PRO A 226 31.24 -23.88 21.83
N ILE A 227 31.23 -24.74 20.80
CA ILE A 227 31.38 -24.37 19.38
C ILE A 227 30.05 -24.34 18.62
N LEU A 228 28.93 -24.75 19.24
CA LEU A 228 27.64 -24.87 18.55
C LEU A 228 26.53 -24.12 19.29
N ASN A 229 26.03 -23.09 18.67
CA ASN A 229 24.87 -22.33 19.14
C ASN A 229 23.66 -22.58 18.21
N ILE A 230 22.54 -23.03 18.78
CA ILE A 230 21.29 -23.23 18.07
C ILE A 230 20.34 -22.06 18.40
N LYS A 231 19.66 -21.55 17.39
CA LYS A 231 18.66 -20.49 17.49
C LYS A 231 17.33 -21.03 17.01
N GLY A 232 16.26 -20.60 17.64
CA GLY A 232 14.92 -20.95 17.22
C GLY A 232 13.95 -19.82 17.49
N GLY A 233 12.96 -19.69 16.64
CA GLY A 233 11.91 -18.69 16.79
C GLY A 233 10.59 -19.17 16.22
N VAL A 234 9.51 -18.82 16.91
CA VAL A 234 8.13 -18.98 16.45
C VAL A 234 7.45 -17.64 16.58
N ASN A 235 6.81 -17.22 15.52
CA ASN A 235 5.94 -16.05 15.53
C ASN A 235 4.60 -16.46 14.94
N PHE A 236 3.50 -16.15 15.61
CA PHE A 236 2.19 -16.36 15.05
C PHE A 236 1.31 -15.12 15.24
N SER A 237 0.39 -14.90 14.32
CA SER A 237 -0.64 -13.88 14.43
C SER A 237 -1.95 -14.35 13.80
N THR A 238 -3.06 -13.94 14.38
CA THR A 238 -4.38 -14.03 13.77
C THR A 238 -5.03 -12.68 13.81
N SER A 239 -5.61 -12.26 12.69
CA SER A 239 -6.30 -10.97 12.59
C SER A 239 -7.63 -11.11 11.87
N GLU A 240 -8.57 -10.25 12.27
CA GLU A 240 -9.91 -10.12 11.71
C GLU A 240 -10.13 -8.65 11.33
N ALA A 241 -10.62 -8.41 10.11
CA ALA A 241 -10.94 -7.07 9.60
C ALA A 241 -12.15 -7.16 8.65
N PRO A 242 -13.40 -7.14 9.17
CA PRO A 242 -14.59 -7.18 8.33
C PRO A 242 -14.60 -6.08 7.28
N GLU A 243 -15.02 -6.42 6.07
CA GLU A 243 -15.18 -5.45 4.98
C GLU A 243 -16.54 -4.77 5.04
N LEU A 244 -16.63 -3.59 4.48
CA LEU A 244 -17.88 -2.89 4.28
C LEU A 244 -18.65 -3.48 3.09
N TYR A 245 -19.98 -3.29 3.06
CA TYR A 245 -20.82 -3.66 1.90
C TYR A 245 -20.44 -2.91 0.62
N TYR A 246 -19.86 -1.72 0.76
CA TYR A 246 -19.45 -0.89 -0.36
C TYR A 246 -18.24 -1.48 -1.09
N ASP A 247 -18.27 -1.41 -2.43
CA ASP A 247 -17.15 -1.90 -3.26
C ASP A 247 -15.90 -1.04 -3.06
N ASP A 248 -16.11 0.26 -2.78
CA ASP A 248 -15.05 1.22 -2.44
C ASP A 248 -15.46 2.03 -1.20
N THR A 249 -14.50 2.27 -0.31
CA THR A 249 -14.66 3.17 0.84
C THR A 249 -14.97 4.60 0.37
N ALA A 250 -14.49 4.99 -0.82
CA ALA A 250 -14.77 6.27 -1.43
C ALA A 250 -16.27 6.48 -1.67
N ASP A 251 -17.01 5.45 -2.08
CA ASP A 251 -18.46 5.52 -2.30
C ASP A 251 -19.22 5.86 -1.00
N LEU A 252 -18.81 5.26 0.13
CA LEU A 252 -19.40 5.58 1.43
C LEU A 252 -19.14 7.05 1.81
N PHE A 253 -17.89 7.50 1.67
CA PHE A 253 -17.53 8.89 2.00
C PHE A 253 -18.19 9.88 1.04
N GLU A 254 -18.28 9.58 -0.26
CA GLU A 254 -19.00 10.40 -1.23
C GLU A 254 -20.48 10.53 -0.82
N ARG A 255 -21.14 9.44 -0.45
CA ARG A 255 -22.51 9.48 0.02
C ARG A 255 -22.69 10.31 1.28
N LEU A 256 -21.80 10.14 2.26
CA LEU A 256 -21.84 10.94 3.49
C LEU A 256 -21.57 12.43 3.29
N GLN A 257 -20.98 12.82 2.16
CA GLN A 257 -20.71 14.22 1.80
C GLN A 257 -21.76 14.82 0.85
N SER A 258 -22.56 13.98 0.16
CA SER A 258 -23.47 14.40 -0.90
C SER A 258 -24.95 14.16 -0.58
N VAL A 259 -25.29 13.76 0.64
CA VAL A 259 -26.67 13.53 1.03
C VAL A 259 -27.45 14.84 1.03
N GLU A 260 -28.61 14.82 0.39
CA GLU A 260 -29.51 15.98 0.33
C GLU A 260 -30.10 16.25 1.73
N PRO A 261 -30.09 17.49 2.25
CA PRO A 261 -30.56 17.78 3.61
C PRO A 261 -32.06 17.55 3.82
N THR A 262 -32.86 17.41 2.75
CA THR A 262 -34.27 17.05 2.80
C THR A 262 -34.53 15.54 2.68
N TRP A 263 -33.47 14.70 2.51
CA TRP A 263 -33.59 13.28 2.35
C TRP A 263 -33.96 12.59 3.69
N ASN A 264 -34.97 11.71 3.65
CA ASN A 264 -35.47 11.00 4.84
C ASN A 264 -34.49 9.88 5.25
N PRO A 265 -33.79 9.97 6.37
CA PRO A 265 -32.87 8.89 6.82
C PRO A 265 -33.63 7.65 7.31
N TYR A 266 -34.92 7.79 7.66
CA TYR A 266 -35.75 6.71 8.18
C TYR A 266 -37.08 6.62 7.45
N LEU A 267 -37.60 5.40 7.34
CA LEU A 267 -38.96 5.11 6.91
C LEU A 267 -39.97 5.42 8.04
N PRO A 268 -41.29 5.51 7.77
CA PRO A 268 -42.30 5.80 8.77
C PRO A 268 -42.35 4.81 9.94
N ASP A 269 -41.88 3.55 9.74
CA ASP A 269 -41.79 2.54 10.78
C ASP A 269 -40.52 2.68 11.66
N GLY A 270 -39.68 3.68 11.40
CA GLY A 270 -38.42 3.92 12.10
C GLY A 270 -37.23 3.11 11.61
N SER A 271 -37.40 2.24 10.61
CA SER A 271 -36.29 1.52 10.01
C SER A 271 -35.43 2.45 9.11
N PRO A 272 -34.12 2.17 8.96
CA PRO A 272 -33.29 2.93 8.04
C PRO A 272 -33.83 2.90 6.60
N ASN A 273 -33.93 4.06 5.98
CA ASN A 273 -34.42 4.18 4.61
C ASN A 273 -33.42 3.55 3.63
N TYR A 274 -33.89 2.75 2.68
CA TYR A 274 -33.04 2.06 1.69
C TYR A 274 -32.49 3.01 0.61
N GLY A 275 -33.23 4.05 0.23
CA GLY A 275 -32.84 5.01 -0.81
C GLY A 275 -32.92 4.47 -2.23
N TYR A 276 -32.24 5.15 -3.16
CA TYR A 276 -32.24 4.83 -4.60
C TYR A 276 -31.27 3.73 -5.00
N GLY A 277 -30.57 3.15 -4.08
CA GLY A 277 -29.61 2.09 -4.27
C GLY A 277 -28.42 2.23 -3.34
N LYS A 278 -27.42 1.38 -3.48
CA LYS A 278 -26.23 1.32 -2.63
C LYS A 278 -25.51 2.66 -2.55
N ARG A 279 -25.27 3.30 -3.68
CA ARG A 279 -24.54 4.57 -3.77
C ARG A 279 -25.33 5.77 -3.21
N ASP A 280 -26.64 5.82 -3.49
CA ASP A 280 -27.51 6.96 -3.16
C ASP A 280 -28.45 6.67 -1.97
N GLY A 281 -28.20 5.59 -1.23
CA GLY A 281 -29.02 5.11 -0.11
C GLY A 281 -28.47 5.47 1.26
N ASN A 282 -29.06 4.85 2.29
CA ASN A 282 -28.65 4.97 3.67
C ASN A 282 -27.52 3.99 3.98
N PRO A 283 -26.31 4.46 4.32
CA PRO A 283 -25.23 3.56 4.70
C PRO A 283 -25.59 2.58 5.82
N LEU A 284 -26.40 2.98 6.81
CA LEU A 284 -26.82 2.08 7.90
C LEU A 284 -27.67 0.90 7.39
N TYR A 285 -28.55 1.15 6.42
CA TYR A 285 -29.31 0.07 5.78
C TYR A 285 -28.39 -0.88 5.01
N TRP A 286 -27.49 -0.31 4.19
CA TRP A 286 -26.61 -1.11 3.33
C TRP A 286 -25.52 -1.85 4.10
N LEU A 287 -24.97 -1.28 5.19
CA LEU A 287 -24.02 -1.96 6.06
C LEU A 287 -24.61 -3.21 6.73
N ASP A 288 -25.94 -3.26 6.99
CA ASP A 288 -26.61 -4.46 7.49
C ASP A 288 -26.77 -5.57 6.43
N LYS A 289 -26.68 -5.23 5.13
CA LYS A 289 -26.95 -6.19 4.04
C LYS A 289 -25.81 -7.16 3.77
N LEU A 290 -24.61 -6.93 4.30
CA LEU A 290 -23.47 -7.81 4.18
C LEU A 290 -23.13 -8.49 5.52
N THR A 291 -23.22 -9.80 5.56
CA THR A 291 -22.54 -10.60 6.60
C THR A 291 -21.14 -10.92 6.09
N ASN A 292 -20.12 -10.54 6.85
CA ASN A 292 -18.74 -10.63 6.45
C ASN A 292 -17.87 -11.15 7.60
N GLN A 293 -17.11 -12.20 7.32
CA GLN A 293 -16.10 -12.74 8.22
C GLN A 293 -14.83 -12.95 7.41
N ASN A 294 -13.77 -12.26 7.78
CA ASN A 294 -12.47 -12.51 7.21
C ASN A 294 -11.42 -12.71 8.31
N ASN A 295 -10.60 -13.71 8.11
CA ASN A 295 -9.56 -14.06 9.06
C ASN A 295 -8.25 -14.28 8.30
N THR A 296 -7.19 -13.67 8.81
CA THR A 296 -5.82 -13.93 8.36
C THR A 296 -5.05 -14.59 9.49
N ARG A 297 -4.45 -15.75 9.24
CA ARG A 297 -3.58 -16.45 10.19
C ARG A 297 -2.20 -16.57 9.58
N ARG A 298 -1.18 -16.26 10.36
CA ARG A 298 0.22 -16.29 9.90
C ARG A 298 1.09 -16.93 10.96
N THR A 299 1.98 -17.80 10.51
CA THR A 299 2.96 -18.47 11.38
C THR A 299 4.31 -18.45 10.70
N THR A 300 5.33 -18.03 11.41
CA THR A 300 6.72 -18.12 10.98
C THR A 300 7.50 -19.01 11.94
N LEU A 301 8.20 -19.98 11.41
CA LEU A 301 9.14 -20.83 12.14
C LEU A 301 10.54 -20.51 11.64
N ASN A 302 11.48 -20.29 12.55
CA ASN A 302 12.88 -20.06 12.24
C ASN A 302 13.73 -21.05 13.02
N ILE A 303 14.72 -21.65 12.37
CA ILE A 303 15.76 -22.47 12.99
C ILE A 303 17.07 -22.03 12.41
N GLY A 304 18.09 -21.87 13.25
CA GLY A 304 19.44 -21.55 12.84
C GLY A 304 20.48 -22.24 13.70
N ALA A 305 21.63 -22.42 13.13
CA ALA A 305 22.79 -22.99 13.81
C ALA A 305 24.05 -22.20 13.45
N ASP A 306 24.82 -21.79 14.46
CA ASP A 306 26.14 -21.21 14.28
C ASP A 306 27.19 -22.23 14.82
N LEU A 307 28.00 -22.77 13.91
CA LEU A 307 29.10 -23.67 14.23
C LEU A 307 30.43 -22.93 14.09
N GLU A 308 31.12 -22.77 15.19
CA GLU A 308 32.44 -22.16 15.24
C GLU A 308 33.51 -23.20 14.83
N LEU A 309 34.07 -23.05 13.62
CA LEU A 309 35.09 -23.95 13.06
C LEU A 309 36.50 -23.55 13.52
N ILE A 310 36.76 -22.26 13.64
CA ILE A 310 38.00 -21.70 14.20
C ILE A 310 37.56 -20.65 15.22
N LYS A 311 38.04 -20.78 16.42
CA LYS A 311 37.68 -19.95 17.56
C LYS A 311 37.78 -18.46 17.22
N ASP A 312 36.67 -17.73 17.43
CA ASP A 312 36.50 -16.31 17.22
C ASP A 312 36.74 -15.84 15.76
N LYS A 313 36.98 -16.76 14.78
CA LYS A 313 37.37 -16.40 13.42
C LYS A 313 36.51 -16.97 12.30
N LEU A 314 36.20 -18.26 12.35
CA LEU A 314 35.51 -18.93 11.23
C LEU A 314 34.23 -19.61 11.71
N TYR A 315 33.11 -19.20 11.14
CA TYR A 315 31.78 -19.70 11.46
C TYR A 315 31.11 -20.28 10.24
N LEU A 316 30.51 -21.45 10.40
CA LEU A 316 29.49 -21.96 9.47
C LEU A 316 28.13 -21.67 10.07
N ARG A 317 27.31 -20.91 9.33
CA ARG A 317 25.97 -20.50 9.78
C ARG A 317 24.93 -21.06 8.84
N GLU A 318 23.92 -21.70 9.41
CA GLU A 318 22.73 -22.18 8.74
C GLU A 318 21.54 -21.42 9.28
N ASN A 319 20.62 -21.01 8.39
CA ASN A 319 19.32 -20.44 8.76
C ASN A 319 18.25 -20.99 7.83
N SER A 320 17.23 -21.60 8.42
CA SER A 320 16.05 -22.11 7.74
C SER A 320 14.79 -21.45 8.29
N SER A 321 13.88 -21.09 7.41
CA SER A 321 12.59 -20.53 7.80
C SER A 321 11.44 -21.10 6.98
N LEU A 322 10.30 -21.22 7.65
CA LEU A 322 9.02 -21.56 7.06
C LEU A 322 8.02 -20.46 7.42
N TYR A 323 7.50 -19.78 6.43
CA TYR A 323 6.37 -18.85 6.57
C TYR A 323 5.12 -19.49 6.01
N TYR A 324 4.08 -19.53 6.82
CA TYR A 324 2.76 -20.01 6.48
C TYR A 324 1.73 -18.91 6.70
N SER A 325 0.94 -18.60 5.70
CA SER A 325 -0.17 -17.66 5.80
C SER A 325 -1.41 -18.27 5.17
N ASP A 326 -2.51 -18.22 5.87
CA ASP A 326 -3.84 -18.47 5.31
C ASP A 326 -4.75 -17.27 5.53
N TYR A 327 -5.65 -17.08 4.57
CA TYR A 327 -6.70 -16.08 4.59
C TYR A 327 -8.02 -16.74 4.22
N THR A 328 -9.04 -16.53 5.04
CA THR A 328 -10.41 -16.94 4.76
C THR A 328 -11.30 -15.71 4.70
N LYS A 329 -12.15 -15.66 3.69
CA LYS A 329 -13.18 -14.62 3.54
C LYS A 329 -14.50 -15.29 3.26
N GLU A 330 -15.48 -15.03 4.11
CA GLU A 330 -16.86 -15.48 3.96
C GLU A 330 -17.74 -14.24 3.87
N THR A 331 -18.50 -14.12 2.79
CA THR A 331 -19.46 -13.02 2.62
C THR A 331 -20.83 -13.59 2.28
N PHE A 332 -21.85 -12.90 2.76
CA PHE A 332 -23.23 -13.20 2.42
C PHE A 332 -24.01 -11.91 2.23
N ASP A 333 -24.45 -11.67 1.00
CA ASP A 333 -25.33 -10.60 0.63
C ASP A 333 -26.77 -11.01 0.93
N LYS A 334 -27.42 -10.33 1.87
CA LYS A 334 -28.81 -10.55 2.24
C LYS A 334 -29.75 -9.98 1.15
N ALA A 335 -31.02 -10.38 1.17
CA ALA A 335 -32.04 -9.69 0.40
C ALA A 335 -32.10 -8.22 0.76
N TYR A 336 -32.35 -7.37 -0.25
CA TYR A 336 -32.47 -5.94 -0.05
C TYR A 336 -33.56 -5.37 -0.94
N ARG A 337 -34.02 -4.18 -0.57
CA ARG A 337 -34.89 -3.33 -1.38
C ARG A 337 -34.20 -2.03 -1.66
N ASP A 338 -34.35 -1.52 -2.86
CA ASP A 338 -34.08 -0.14 -3.20
C ASP A 338 -35.35 0.52 -3.78
N TYR A 339 -35.26 1.79 -4.16
CA TYR A 339 -36.43 2.51 -4.71
C TYR A 339 -37.00 1.83 -5.96
N TRP A 340 -36.16 1.20 -6.76
CA TRP A 340 -36.54 0.66 -8.06
C TRP A 340 -36.95 -0.82 -8.01
N ASN A 341 -36.30 -1.59 -7.13
CA ASN A 341 -36.38 -3.05 -7.14
C ASN A 341 -36.36 -3.63 -5.73
N GLU A 342 -36.96 -4.79 -5.62
CA GLU A 342 -36.73 -5.71 -4.53
C GLU A 342 -35.80 -6.83 -5.03
N ASN A 343 -34.62 -6.93 -4.47
CA ASN A 343 -33.66 -8.00 -4.81
C ASN A 343 -33.72 -9.07 -3.73
N THR A 344 -34.25 -10.23 -4.10
CA THR A 344 -34.31 -11.43 -3.27
C THR A 344 -33.21 -12.43 -3.60
N GLU A 345 -32.38 -12.10 -4.59
CA GLU A 345 -31.22 -12.92 -4.93
C GLU A 345 -30.12 -12.71 -3.88
N ARG A 346 -29.99 -13.70 -3.02
CA ARG A 346 -28.98 -13.70 -1.95
C ARG A 346 -27.74 -14.38 -2.47
N LYS A 347 -26.58 -13.81 -2.16
CA LYS A 347 -25.30 -14.30 -2.68
C LYS A 347 -24.35 -14.67 -1.56
N ALA A 348 -23.91 -15.92 -1.55
CA ALA A 348 -22.86 -16.41 -0.67
C ALA A 348 -21.52 -16.49 -1.41
N SER A 349 -20.43 -16.14 -0.75
CA SER A 349 -19.07 -16.31 -1.28
C SER A 349 -18.15 -16.82 -0.18
N PHE A 350 -17.32 -17.79 -0.54
CA PHE A 350 -16.22 -18.29 0.29
C PHE A 350 -14.92 -18.23 -0.49
N GLU A 351 -13.90 -17.63 0.10
CA GLU A 351 -12.55 -17.60 -0.44
C GLU A 351 -11.55 -18.08 0.61
N TYR A 352 -10.67 -18.96 0.18
CA TYR A 352 -9.53 -19.44 0.96
C TYR A 352 -8.26 -19.25 0.14
N THR A 353 -7.27 -18.54 0.71
CA THR A 353 -5.94 -18.46 0.13
C THR A 353 -4.88 -18.96 1.12
N ARG A 354 -3.85 -19.60 0.57
CA ARG A 354 -2.72 -20.10 1.35
C ARG A 354 -1.41 -19.75 0.66
N THR A 355 -0.50 -19.17 1.41
CA THR A 355 0.88 -18.93 0.99
C THR A 355 1.84 -19.70 1.89
N ILE A 356 2.73 -20.47 1.28
CA ILE A 356 3.84 -21.13 1.96
C ILE A 356 5.14 -20.62 1.35
N GLN A 357 6.03 -20.09 2.20
CA GLN A 357 7.39 -19.69 1.79
C GLN A 357 8.41 -20.49 2.61
N GLN A 358 9.41 -20.99 1.92
CA GLN A 358 10.55 -21.66 2.53
C GLN A 358 11.81 -20.92 2.11
N GLN A 359 12.70 -20.68 3.06
CA GLN A 359 14.00 -20.07 2.81
C GLN A 359 15.05 -20.83 3.60
N HIS A 360 16.11 -21.23 2.93
CA HIS A 360 17.25 -21.93 3.51
C HIS A 360 18.51 -21.24 3.08
N SER A 361 19.39 -20.88 4.01
CA SER A 361 20.67 -20.26 3.73
C SER A 361 21.79 -20.92 4.50
N LEU A 362 22.90 -21.17 3.82
CA LEU A 362 24.13 -21.67 4.42
C LEU A 362 25.26 -20.73 4.03
N GLN A 363 26.03 -20.27 5.02
CA GLN A 363 27.10 -19.32 4.79
C GLN A 363 28.34 -19.66 5.65
N LEU A 364 29.50 -19.47 5.06
CA LEU A 364 30.80 -19.54 5.74
C LEU A 364 31.28 -18.10 5.91
N GLU A 365 31.55 -17.69 7.13
CA GLU A 365 32.02 -16.35 7.50
C GLU A 365 33.33 -16.41 8.24
N TYR A 366 34.31 -15.67 7.73
CA TYR A 366 35.64 -15.49 8.33
C TYR A 366 35.79 -14.03 8.75
N THR A 367 36.25 -13.82 10.00
CA THR A 367 36.55 -12.49 10.52
C THR A 367 37.86 -12.55 11.28
N ASP A 368 38.79 -11.62 11.00
CA ASP A 368 40.06 -11.52 11.69
C ASP A 368 40.59 -10.07 11.68
N THR A 369 41.44 -9.77 12.68
CA THR A 369 42.19 -8.52 12.75
C THR A 369 43.67 -8.80 12.66
N PHE A 370 44.30 -8.40 11.57
CA PHE A 370 45.73 -8.62 11.33
C PHE A 370 46.53 -7.39 11.79
N LYS A 371 47.59 -7.63 12.51
CA LYS A 371 48.51 -6.57 13.00
C LYS A 371 47.78 -5.44 13.73
N GLU A 372 46.67 -5.74 14.40
CA GLU A 372 45.82 -4.77 15.14
C GLU A 372 45.25 -3.62 14.31
N LYS A 373 45.48 -3.62 12.99
CA LYS A 373 45.16 -2.50 12.09
C LYS A 373 44.25 -2.89 10.91
N HIS A 374 44.34 -4.11 10.47
CA HIS A 374 43.63 -4.60 9.28
C HIS A 374 42.47 -5.49 9.72
N ASN A 375 41.27 -4.99 9.69
CA ASN A 375 40.06 -5.74 9.98
C ASN A 375 39.49 -6.29 8.69
N LEU A 376 39.33 -7.61 8.60
CA LEU A 376 38.78 -8.31 7.46
C LEU A 376 37.58 -9.15 7.90
N SER A 377 36.46 -8.99 7.22
CA SER A 377 35.31 -9.91 7.27
C SER A 377 34.96 -10.36 5.85
N ALA A 378 34.99 -11.67 5.64
CA ALA A 378 34.67 -12.29 4.35
C ALA A 378 33.58 -13.34 4.54
N MET A 379 32.62 -13.37 3.67
CA MET A 379 31.48 -14.30 3.72
C MET A 379 31.22 -14.85 2.32
N VAL A 380 30.96 -16.14 2.23
CA VAL A 380 30.45 -16.82 1.03
C VAL A 380 29.27 -17.70 1.43
N GLY A 381 28.23 -17.76 0.63
CA GLY A 381 27.07 -18.57 0.95
C GLY A 381 26.17 -18.88 -0.23
N GLY A 382 25.19 -19.73 0.03
CA GLY A 382 24.11 -20.08 -0.87
C GLY A 382 22.75 -19.93 -0.20
N GLU A 383 21.73 -19.64 -0.98
CA GLU A 383 20.35 -19.50 -0.52
C GLU A 383 19.40 -20.20 -1.50
N TYR A 384 18.41 -20.88 -0.95
CA TYR A 384 17.25 -21.39 -1.68
C TYR A 384 16.00 -20.77 -1.10
N PHE A 385 15.12 -20.27 -1.98
CA PHE A 385 13.82 -19.71 -1.64
C PHE A 385 12.73 -20.32 -2.53
N GLU A 386 11.61 -20.70 -1.93
CA GLU A 386 10.42 -21.16 -2.63
C GLU A 386 9.17 -20.46 -2.10
N ASN A 387 8.31 -20.03 -3.02
CA ASN A 387 6.98 -19.50 -2.73
C ASN A 387 5.94 -20.38 -3.41
N GLN A 388 4.93 -20.82 -2.65
CA GLN A 388 3.77 -21.56 -3.14
C GLN A 388 2.50 -20.82 -2.73
N TYR A 389 1.62 -20.60 -3.68
CA TYR A 389 0.33 -19.94 -3.49
C TYR A 389 -0.80 -20.85 -3.97
N LEU A 390 -1.86 -20.92 -3.19
CA LEU A 390 -3.07 -21.67 -3.47
C LEU A 390 -4.28 -20.80 -3.17
N GLN A 391 -5.26 -20.78 -4.08
CA GLN A 391 -6.54 -20.14 -3.87
C GLN A 391 -7.68 -21.09 -4.23
N TYR A 392 -8.72 -21.11 -3.41
CA TYR A 392 -10.02 -21.68 -3.69
C TYR A 392 -11.06 -20.58 -3.51
N LYS A 393 -12.01 -20.49 -4.44
CA LYS A 393 -13.15 -19.59 -4.31
C LYS A 393 -14.41 -20.29 -4.77
N GLY A 394 -15.47 -20.13 -3.99
CA GLY A 394 -16.82 -20.57 -4.31
C GLY A 394 -17.79 -19.41 -4.19
N THR A 395 -18.79 -19.35 -5.06
CA THR A 395 -19.94 -18.45 -4.98
C THR A 395 -21.21 -19.23 -5.23
N ALA A 396 -22.29 -18.81 -4.59
CA ALA A 396 -23.61 -19.41 -4.79
C ALA A 396 -24.67 -18.32 -4.65
N ASP A 397 -25.63 -18.30 -5.58
CA ASP A 397 -26.72 -17.33 -5.63
C ASP A 397 -28.08 -18.04 -5.36
N GLY A 398 -29.09 -17.27 -4.93
CA GLY A 398 -30.44 -17.76 -4.77
C GLY A 398 -30.71 -18.53 -3.47
N ALA A 399 -30.04 -18.17 -2.37
CA ALA A 399 -30.38 -18.72 -1.06
C ALA A 399 -31.82 -18.27 -0.65
N PRO A 400 -32.63 -19.17 -0.02
CA PRO A 400 -34.04 -18.91 0.24
C PRO A 400 -34.27 -17.88 1.39
N PHE A 401 -33.34 -17.74 2.31
CA PHE A 401 -33.46 -16.85 3.49
C PHE A 401 -32.12 -16.30 3.95
N ASP A 402 -32.16 -15.25 4.79
CA ASP A 402 -30.97 -14.47 5.23
C ASP A 402 -30.18 -15.13 6.37
N GLN A 403 -30.74 -16.15 7.04
CA GLN A 403 -30.24 -16.67 8.33
C GLN A 403 -29.11 -17.68 8.19
N ILE A 404 -28.96 -18.33 7.03
CA ILE A 404 -27.93 -19.34 6.80
C ILE A 404 -26.99 -18.89 5.67
N PRO A 405 -25.88 -18.21 6.02
CA PRO A 405 -24.96 -17.62 5.05
C PRO A 405 -23.94 -18.65 4.52
N THR A 406 -24.41 -19.76 3.95
CA THR A 406 -23.53 -20.81 3.44
C THR A 406 -23.79 -21.13 1.98
N LEU A 407 -22.77 -21.62 1.27
CA LEU A 407 -22.86 -21.94 -0.16
C LEU A 407 -23.92 -23.02 -0.47
N ASN A 408 -24.07 -24.00 0.41
CA ASN A 408 -24.88 -25.18 0.15
C ASN A 408 -26.40 -24.98 0.28
N VAL A 409 -26.87 -23.81 0.69
CA VAL A 409 -28.31 -23.49 0.73
C VAL A 409 -28.86 -23.01 -0.61
N SER A 410 -28.02 -22.70 -1.55
CA SER A 410 -28.36 -22.31 -2.92
C SER A 410 -28.57 -23.54 -3.81
N GLY A 411 -29.34 -23.40 -4.91
CA GLY A 411 -29.49 -24.46 -5.90
C GLY A 411 -28.14 -24.83 -6.55
N ARG A 412 -27.97 -26.11 -6.90
CA ARG A 412 -26.72 -26.60 -7.50
C ARG A 412 -26.33 -25.86 -8.79
N ASP A 413 -27.30 -25.48 -9.58
CA ASP A 413 -27.10 -24.82 -10.88
C ASP A 413 -26.61 -23.36 -10.72
N ASN A 414 -26.75 -22.81 -9.51
CA ASN A 414 -26.33 -21.44 -9.17
C ASN A 414 -25.01 -21.41 -8.41
N MET A 415 -24.30 -22.52 -8.35
CA MET A 415 -23.01 -22.64 -7.68
C MET A 415 -21.88 -22.59 -8.69
N TRP A 416 -20.85 -21.79 -8.36
CA TRP A 416 -19.64 -21.70 -9.15
C TRP A 416 -18.41 -21.76 -8.24
N SER A 417 -17.36 -22.45 -8.72
CA SER A 417 -16.11 -22.56 -7.96
C SER A 417 -14.90 -22.65 -8.89
N TYR A 418 -13.77 -22.15 -8.41
CA TYR A 418 -12.48 -22.35 -9.06
C TYR A 418 -11.36 -22.53 -8.04
N SER A 419 -10.24 -23.07 -8.52
CA SER A 419 -9.01 -23.13 -7.76
C SER A 419 -7.85 -22.67 -8.63
N TYR A 420 -6.87 -22.05 -7.97
CA TYR A 420 -5.68 -21.52 -8.63
C TYR A 420 -4.43 -21.87 -7.84
N ARG A 421 -3.40 -22.37 -8.52
CA ARG A 421 -2.10 -22.69 -7.92
C ARG A 421 -1.00 -22.04 -8.69
N GLN A 422 -0.07 -21.44 -7.97
CA GLN A 422 1.14 -20.88 -8.56
C GLN A 422 2.30 -20.94 -7.58
N GLY A 423 3.51 -20.79 -8.13
CA GLY A 423 4.71 -20.73 -7.29
C GLY A 423 5.94 -20.36 -8.10
N TYR A 424 6.98 -19.98 -7.38
CA TYR A 424 8.28 -19.72 -7.98
C TYR A 424 9.39 -20.06 -6.99
N ARG A 425 10.59 -20.26 -7.54
CA ARG A 425 11.81 -20.62 -6.81
C ARG A 425 12.95 -19.70 -7.19
N ILE A 426 13.83 -19.45 -6.21
CA ILE A 426 15.07 -18.70 -6.40
C ILE A 426 16.20 -19.53 -5.81
N ALA A 427 17.27 -19.73 -6.57
CA ALA A 427 18.51 -20.30 -6.09
C ALA A 427 19.62 -19.25 -6.25
N SER A 428 20.42 -19.04 -5.21
CA SER A 428 21.38 -17.95 -5.15
C SER A 428 22.73 -18.39 -4.61
N GLY A 429 23.79 -17.82 -5.17
CA GLY A 429 25.13 -17.82 -4.58
C GLY A 429 25.55 -16.38 -4.30
N PHE A 430 26.20 -16.13 -3.16
CA PHE A 430 26.62 -14.78 -2.79
C PHE A 430 27.95 -14.76 -2.05
N ALA A 431 28.65 -13.64 -2.16
CA ALA A 431 29.87 -13.36 -1.41
C ALA A 431 29.91 -11.90 -0.99
N ARG A 432 30.51 -11.64 0.18
CA ARG A 432 30.76 -10.29 0.67
C ARG A 432 32.13 -10.23 1.32
N VAL A 433 32.86 -9.16 1.07
CA VAL A 433 34.10 -8.84 1.73
C VAL A 433 33.98 -7.41 2.28
N THR A 434 34.27 -7.27 3.56
CA THR A 434 34.38 -5.96 4.22
C THR A 434 35.78 -5.87 4.80
N TYR A 435 36.46 -4.80 4.49
CA TYR A 435 37.80 -4.52 4.94
C TYR A 435 37.90 -3.09 5.45
N ASP A 436 38.56 -2.93 6.58
CA ASP A 436 38.97 -1.61 7.03
C ASP A 436 40.45 -1.59 7.52
N TYR A 437 41.07 -0.47 7.30
CA TYR A 437 42.40 -0.17 7.81
C TYR A 437 42.30 0.86 8.93
N GLU A 438 42.68 0.45 10.16
CA GLU A 438 42.65 1.28 11.38
C GLU A 438 41.29 2.01 11.59
N ARG A 439 40.18 1.44 11.09
CA ARG A 439 38.87 2.07 11.05
C ARG A 439 38.83 3.40 10.31
N ARG A 440 39.88 3.77 9.56
CA ARG A 440 40.00 5.01 8.77
C ARG A 440 39.47 4.83 7.35
N TYR A 441 39.96 3.81 6.66
CA TYR A 441 39.55 3.53 5.28
C TYR A 441 38.69 2.27 5.27
N LEU A 442 37.45 2.43 4.86
CA LEU A 442 36.43 1.41 4.85
C LEU A 442 36.17 0.97 3.42
N PHE A 443 36.12 -0.32 3.16
CA PHE A 443 35.81 -0.88 1.86
C PHE A 443 34.87 -2.06 2.01
N THR A 444 33.82 -2.14 1.15
CA THR A 444 32.93 -3.31 1.05
C THR A 444 32.74 -3.69 -0.40
N ALA A 445 32.84 -4.98 -0.71
CA ALA A 445 32.45 -5.54 -1.98
C ALA A 445 31.44 -6.68 -1.75
N VAL A 446 30.42 -6.73 -2.56
CA VAL A 446 29.40 -7.78 -2.56
C VAL A 446 29.16 -8.27 -3.98
N ALA A 447 28.93 -9.54 -4.13
CA ALA A 447 28.54 -10.17 -5.38
C ALA A 447 27.43 -11.18 -5.11
N ARG A 448 26.37 -11.15 -5.91
CA ARG A 448 25.28 -12.12 -5.83
C ARG A 448 24.91 -12.61 -7.23
N TYR A 449 24.63 -13.90 -7.34
CA TYR A 449 24.21 -14.57 -8.57
C TYR A 449 22.90 -15.31 -8.29
N ASP A 450 21.79 -14.83 -8.86
CA ASP A 450 20.43 -15.33 -8.64
C ASP A 450 19.89 -16.01 -9.88
N GLY A 451 19.30 -17.19 -9.71
CA GLY A 451 18.50 -17.87 -10.73
C GLY A 451 17.04 -17.97 -10.27
N ILE A 452 16.10 -17.52 -11.12
CA ILE A 452 14.66 -17.54 -10.81
C ILE A 452 13.86 -18.34 -11.82
N SER A 453 12.89 -19.13 -11.34
CA SER A 453 12.03 -19.96 -12.19
C SER A 453 11.02 -19.21 -13.06
N LYS A 454 10.80 -17.91 -12.81
CA LYS A 454 9.91 -17.06 -13.64
C LYS A 454 10.48 -16.74 -15.02
N LEU A 455 11.78 -16.94 -15.21
CA LEU A 455 12.51 -16.69 -16.45
C LEU A 455 12.98 -18.00 -17.08
N SER A 456 13.11 -18.02 -18.42
CA SER A 456 13.57 -19.16 -19.20
C SER A 456 15.03 -18.97 -19.63
N ASP A 457 15.29 -18.34 -20.77
CA ASP A 457 16.63 -18.19 -21.34
C ASP A 457 17.55 -17.31 -20.50
N ASN A 458 17.01 -16.27 -19.86
CA ASN A 458 17.75 -15.30 -19.06
C ASN A 458 17.51 -15.50 -17.53
N ARG A 459 17.42 -16.75 -17.10
CA ARG A 459 17.09 -17.12 -15.71
C ARG A 459 18.06 -16.55 -14.70
N TRP A 460 19.34 -16.48 -15.05
CA TRP A 460 20.40 -16.10 -14.14
C TRP A 460 20.79 -14.63 -14.28
N GLY A 461 20.94 -13.94 -13.15
CA GLY A 461 21.37 -12.55 -13.06
C GLY A 461 22.54 -12.37 -12.10
N PHE A 462 23.52 -11.52 -12.47
CA PHE A 462 24.67 -11.15 -11.65
C PHE A 462 24.52 -9.72 -11.12
N PHE A 463 24.64 -9.55 -9.81
CA PHE A 463 24.37 -8.31 -9.07
C PHE A 463 25.54 -7.95 -8.15
N PRO A 464 26.54 -7.21 -8.66
CA PRO A 464 27.68 -6.73 -7.88
C PRO A 464 27.35 -5.40 -7.17
N GLY A 465 28.05 -5.15 -6.05
CA GLY A 465 28.04 -3.88 -5.35
C GLY A 465 29.38 -3.59 -4.70
N VAL A 466 29.80 -2.34 -4.67
CA VAL A 466 31.00 -1.86 -4.01
C VAL A 466 30.73 -0.58 -3.25
N SER A 467 31.35 -0.39 -2.11
CA SER A 467 31.31 0.87 -1.38
C SER A 467 32.66 1.17 -0.71
N ALA A 468 32.96 2.45 -0.57
CA ALA A 468 34.11 2.94 0.15
C ALA A 468 33.73 4.11 1.05
N GLY A 469 34.38 4.22 2.20
CA GLY A 469 34.21 5.32 3.14
C GLY A 469 35.55 5.70 3.76
N TRP A 470 35.64 6.98 4.14
CA TRP A 470 36.84 7.50 4.80
C TRP A 470 36.45 8.24 6.06
N ASN A 471 36.89 7.74 7.21
CA ASN A 471 36.73 8.41 8.48
C ASN A 471 37.83 9.49 8.64
N VAL A 472 37.63 10.67 8.04
CA VAL A 472 38.60 11.78 8.04
C VAL A 472 38.92 12.24 9.46
N HIS A 473 37.93 12.17 10.35
CA HIS A 473 38.10 12.55 11.77
C HIS A 473 39.06 11.63 12.55
N GLU A 474 39.42 10.45 12.01
CA GLU A 474 40.39 9.55 12.59
C GLU A 474 41.83 9.84 12.12
N GLU A 475 42.02 10.73 11.18
CA GLU A 475 43.36 11.10 10.70
C GLU A 475 44.09 12.02 11.66
N ALA A 476 45.43 11.89 11.76
CA ALA A 476 46.23 12.70 12.64
C ALA A 476 46.12 14.20 12.32
N PHE A 477 46.18 14.55 11.03
CA PHE A 477 46.05 15.97 10.61
C PHE A 477 44.70 16.61 11.00
N PHE A 478 43.63 15.78 11.10
CA PHE A 478 42.31 16.26 11.53
C PHE A 478 42.26 16.37 13.06
N LYS A 479 42.71 15.32 13.78
CA LYS A 479 42.71 15.28 15.25
C LYS A 479 43.54 16.40 15.86
N ASP A 480 44.62 16.80 15.21
CA ASP A 480 45.51 17.87 15.65
C ASP A 480 45.00 19.28 15.22
N SER A 481 43.90 19.38 14.50
CA SER A 481 43.35 20.65 14.02
C SER A 481 42.36 21.27 15.02
N GLU A 482 42.24 22.61 14.96
CA GLU A 482 41.19 23.32 15.73
C GLU A 482 39.78 22.91 15.36
N LEU A 483 39.57 22.37 14.14
CA LEU A 483 38.28 21.85 13.66
C LEU A 483 37.81 20.66 14.48
N ALA A 484 38.71 19.81 14.97
CA ALA A 484 38.37 18.64 15.77
C ALA A 484 37.69 19.01 17.11
N LYS A 485 37.87 20.25 17.60
CA LYS A 485 37.19 20.73 18.81
C LYS A 485 35.68 20.92 18.60
N VAL A 486 35.24 21.12 17.36
CA VAL A 486 33.83 21.36 17.02
C VAL A 486 33.25 20.25 16.19
N VAL A 487 34.02 19.73 15.23
CA VAL A 487 33.58 18.65 14.31
C VAL A 487 34.10 17.32 14.80
N SER A 488 33.19 16.47 15.26
CA SER A 488 33.50 15.17 15.86
C SER A 488 33.55 14.03 14.84
N THR A 489 32.80 14.15 13.77
CA THR A 489 32.72 13.15 12.70
C THR A 489 32.71 13.82 11.34
N VAL A 490 33.56 13.35 10.44
CA VAL A 490 33.56 13.65 9.00
C VAL A 490 33.80 12.35 8.26
N LYS A 491 32.77 11.86 7.54
CA LYS A 491 32.84 10.60 6.83
C LYS A 491 32.22 10.71 5.43
N PRO A 492 32.99 11.09 4.40
CA PRO A 492 32.58 10.92 3.03
C PRO A 492 32.48 9.44 2.67
N ARG A 493 31.48 9.09 1.87
CA ARG A 493 31.25 7.73 1.38
C ARG A 493 30.77 7.75 -0.06
N ILE A 494 31.10 6.67 -0.78
CA ILE A 494 30.71 6.45 -2.16
C ILE A 494 30.25 5.01 -2.30
N SER A 495 29.20 4.77 -3.06
CA SER A 495 28.78 3.42 -3.40
C SER A 495 28.32 3.32 -4.86
N TYR A 496 28.50 2.13 -5.42
CA TYR A 496 27.97 1.74 -6.72
C TYR A 496 27.49 0.29 -6.65
N GLY A 497 26.28 0.03 -7.19
CA GLY A 497 25.78 -1.34 -7.24
C GLY A 497 24.71 -1.55 -8.30
N ILE A 498 24.46 -2.82 -8.60
CA ILE A 498 23.46 -3.26 -9.55
C ILE A 498 22.49 -4.20 -8.83
N ASN A 499 21.21 -3.91 -8.87
CA ASN A 499 20.15 -4.78 -8.36
C ASN A 499 19.24 -5.25 -9.52
N GLY A 500 18.73 -6.47 -9.41
CA GLY A 500 17.75 -7.04 -10.33
C GLY A 500 16.32 -6.81 -9.84
N ASN A 501 15.34 -6.89 -10.77
CA ASN A 501 13.93 -6.94 -10.46
C ASN A 501 13.18 -7.82 -11.46
N VAL A 502 12.17 -8.55 -10.99
CA VAL A 502 11.27 -9.39 -11.82
C VAL A 502 9.80 -9.27 -11.35
N ASN A 503 9.47 -8.26 -10.56
CA ASN A 503 8.14 -8.15 -9.96
C ASN A 503 7.02 -7.99 -11.00
N GLY A 504 7.31 -7.42 -12.17
CA GLY A 504 6.36 -7.31 -13.28
C GLY A 504 6.22 -8.58 -14.13
N ILE A 505 6.96 -9.68 -13.81
CA ILE A 505 6.88 -10.95 -14.53
C ILE A 505 6.02 -11.93 -13.73
N GLY A 506 4.94 -12.42 -14.34
CA GLY A 506 4.12 -13.48 -13.79
C GLY A 506 4.91 -14.79 -13.66
N ASN A 507 4.43 -15.69 -12.79
CA ASN A 507 5.18 -16.92 -12.50
C ASN A 507 5.38 -17.83 -13.74
N TYR A 508 4.53 -17.68 -14.76
CA TYR A 508 4.50 -18.52 -15.96
C TYR A 508 4.49 -17.74 -17.29
N ASP A 509 4.70 -16.43 -17.30
CA ASP A 509 4.65 -15.57 -18.51
C ASP A 509 5.52 -16.08 -19.64
N VAL A 510 6.66 -16.68 -19.31
CA VAL A 510 7.62 -17.21 -20.30
C VAL A 510 7.22 -18.56 -20.92
N TYR A 511 6.19 -19.20 -20.39
CA TYR A 511 5.70 -20.52 -20.87
C TYR A 511 4.41 -20.46 -21.68
N GLY A 512 3.78 -19.28 -21.76
CA GLY A 512 2.48 -19.06 -22.39
C GLY A 512 1.30 -19.28 -21.43
N ILE A 513 0.26 -18.53 -21.71
CA ILE A 513 -0.98 -18.58 -20.95
C ILE A 513 -2.07 -19.19 -21.83
N TYR A 514 -2.66 -20.26 -21.36
CA TYR A 514 -3.84 -20.88 -21.98
C TYR A 514 -5.03 -20.62 -21.10
N ASP A 515 -6.09 -20.05 -21.67
CA ASP A 515 -7.31 -19.76 -20.96
C ASP A 515 -8.48 -20.57 -21.50
N LYS A 516 -9.45 -20.82 -20.60
CA LYS A 516 -10.69 -21.48 -20.90
C LYS A 516 -11.60 -20.48 -21.63
N GLN A 517 -11.88 -20.75 -22.87
CA GLN A 517 -12.76 -19.96 -23.73
C GLN A 517 -14.17 -20.55 -23.82
N THR A 518 -15.05 -19.83 -24.50
CA THR A 518 -16.42 -20.25 -24.80
C THR A 518 -16.45 -21.66 -25.42
N ALA A 519 -17.45 -22.44 -25.06
CA ALA A 519 -17.60 -23.80 -25.57
C ALA A 519 -17.63 -23.82 -27.13
N TYR A 520 -16.81 -24.67 -27.71
CA TYR A 520 -16.88 -25.01 -29.13
C TYR A 520 -17.58 -26.36 -29.26
N ASN A 521 -18.73 -26.40 -29.94
CA ASN A 521 -19.52 -27.59 -30.16
C ASN A 521 -19.80 -28.39 -28.87
N GLY A 522 -20.18 -27.67 -27.79
CA GLY A 522 -20.50 -28.26 -26.48
C GLY A 522 -19.31 -28.68 -25.61
N THR A 523 -18.07 -28.48 -26.11
CA THR A 523 -16.84 -28.83 -25.40
C THR A 523 -16.07 -27.54 -25.02
N THR A 524 -15.48 -27.50 -23.85
CA THR A 524 -14.66 -26.35 -23.41
C THR A 524 -13.48 -26.16 -24.35
N GLY A 525 -13.41 -25.00 -25.00
CA GLY A 525 -12.28 -24.59 -25.80
C GLY A 525 -11.12 -24.08 -24.92
N ILE A 526 -9.89 -24.34 -25.32
CA ILE A 526 -8.66 -23.79 -24.72
C ILE A 526 -7.97 -22.96 -25.76
N LEU A 527 -7.68 -21.68 -25.44
CA LEU A 527 -7.03 -20.75 -26.33
C LEU A 527 -5.76 -20.20 -25.67
N ASN A 528 -4.68 -20.05 -26.46
CA ASN A 528 -3.53 -19.27 -26.04
C ASN A 528 -3.91 -17.78 -26.06
N THR A 529 -3.87 -17.13 -24.89
CA THR A 529 -4.27 -15.72 -24.70
C THR A 529 -3.09 -14.76 -24.60
N GLY A 530 -1.84 -15.25 -24.67
CA GLY A 530 -0.66 -14.40 -24.57
C GLY A 530 0.48 -14.80 -25.50
N VAL A 531 1.16 -13.82 -26.08
CA VAL A 531 2.37 -14.06 -26.86
C VAL A 531 3.51 -14.46 -25.93
N ILE A 532 4.11 -15.62 -26.19
CA ILE A 532 5.24 -16.14 -25.41
C ILE A 532 6.51 -15.33 -25.72
N ASN A 533 7.20 -14.89 -24.65
CA ASN A 533 8.53 -14.31 -24.75
C ASN A 533 9.52 -15.02 -23.83
N SER A 534 10.18 -16.05 -24.34
CA SER A 534 11.23 -16.78 -23.61
C SER A 534 12.46 -15.92 -23.30
N LYS A 535 12.64 -14.79 -24.03
CA LYS A 535 13.77 -13.87 -23.90
C LYS A 535 13.56 -12.79 -22.82
N LEU A 536 12.44 -12.82 -22.09
CA LEU A 536 12.27 -11.95 -20.93
C LEU A 536 13.46 -12.09 -19.98
N LYS A 537 13.91 -10.97 -19.44
CA LYS A 537 15.08 -10.90 -18.57
C LYS A 537 14.85 -10.00 -17.38
N TRP A 538 15.80 -10.00 -16.47
CA TRP A 538 15.84 -9.13 -15.31
C TRP A 538 15.84 -7.65 -15.71
N GLU A 539 15.01 -6.85 -15.08
CA GLU A 539 15.24 -5.40 -15.01
C GLU A 539 16.49 -5.16 -14.17
N LYS A 540 17.31 -4.19 -14.56
CA LYS A 540 18.58 -3.87 -13.88
C LYS A 540 18.60 -2.43 -13.42
N SER A 541 18.64 -2.21 -12.10
CA SER A 541 18.84 -0.91 -11.49
C SER A 541 20.31 -0.71 -11.14
N LYS A 542 20.95 0.26 -11.78
CA LYS A 542 22.30 0.72 -11.50
C LYS A 542 22.21 1.96 -10.64
N SER A 543 22.74 1.91 -9.41
CA SER A 543 22.75 3.03 -8.47
C SER A 543 24.17 3.49 -8.22
N PHE A 544 24.36 4.81 -8.28
CA PHE A 544 25.54 5.51 -7.83
C PHE A 544 25.15 6.47 -6.71
N GLU A 545 25.95 6.49 -5.62
CA GLU A 545 25.67 7.33 -4.45
C GLU A 545 26.91 8.00 -3.92
N LEU A 546 26.73 9.24 -3.45
CA LEU A 546 27.67 10.01 -2.65
C LEU A 546 27.01 10.37 -1.34
N GLY A 547 27.67 10.08 -0.23
CA GLY A 547 27.19 10.40 1.11
C GLY A 547 28.24 11.17 1.91
N LEU A 548 27.78 11.97 2.84
CA LEU A 548 28.62 12.70 3.79
C LEU A 548 27.94 12.69 5.16
N ASP A 549 28.58 12.02 6.13
CA ASP A 549 28.14 11.99 7.51
C ASP A 549 28.96 12.99 8.31
N LEU A 550 28.28 13.93 8.97
CA LEU A 550 28.88 14.99 9.79
C LEU A 550 28.37 14.89 11.23
N GLY A 551 29.26 14.98 12.19
CA GLY A 551 28.96 15.08 13.60
C GLY A 551 29.64 16.28 14.22
N PHE A 552 28.95 16.98 15.12
CA PHE A 552 29.46 18.17 15.78
C PHE A 552 29.31 18.06 17.30
N LEU A 553 30.23 18.64 18.05
CA LEU A 553 30.22 18.73 19.51
C LEU A 553 30.00 17.39 20.19
N ASP A 554 30.92 16.45 19.98
CA ASP A 554 30.85 15.04 20.45
C ASP A 554 29.57 14.31 19.94
N ASN A 555 29.28 14.52 18.65
CA ASN A 555 28.08 13.98 17.97
C ASN A 555 26.76 14.40 18.61
N ARG A 556 26.74 15.53 19.29
CA ARG A 556 25.50 16.16 19.79
C ARG A 556 24.58 16.57 18.65
N TYR A 557 25.16 16.98 17.53
CA TYR A 557 24.45 17.30 16.30
C TYR A 557 24.99 16.42 15.20
N ASN A 558 24.12 15.63 14.59
CA ASN A 558 24.46 14.74 13.48
C ASN A 558 23.69 15.16 12.24
N LEU A 559 24.37 15.21 11.11
CA LEU A 559 23.81 15.54 9.81
C LEU A 559 24.30 14.53 8.78
N ILE A 560 23.40 13.92 8.05
CA ILE A 560 23.68 12.99 6.96
C ILE A 560 23.15 13.59 5.67
N LEU A 561 24.00 13.66 4.66
CA LEU A 561 23.71 14.20 3.33
C LEU A 561 23.95 13.10 2.31
N ASP A 562 22.97 12.83 1.47
CA ASP A 562 23.06 11.83 0.42
C ASP A 562 22.61 12.38 -0.93
N TYR A 563 23.42 12.14 -1.94
CA TYR A 563 23.04 12.29 -3.35
C TYR A 563 23.03 10.92 -4.02
N TYR A 564 22.00 10.64 -4.80
CA TYR A 564 21.91 9.39 -5.56
C TYR A 564 21.48 9.61 -7.02
N ASN A 565 21.97 8.72 -7.89
CA ASN A 565 21.55 8.59 -9.28
C ASN A 565 21.30 7.11 -9.57
N ARG A 566 20.04 6.74 -9.77
CA ARG A 566 19.61 5.38 -10.03
C ARG A 566 18.97 5.30 -11.41
N THR A 567 19.54 4.49 -12.29
CA THR A 567 18.99 4.21 -13.62
C THR A 567 18.55 2.75 -13.70
N THR A 568 17.26 2.52 -13.93
CA THR A 568 16.71 1.19 -14.21
C THR A 568 16.59 1.02 -15.69
N SER A 569 17.23 0.01 -16.24
CA SER A 569 17.22 -0.40 -17.64
C SER A 569 16.53 -1.75 -17.79
N ASP A 570 16.24 -2.12 -19.05
CA ASP A 570 15.51 -3.35 -19.36
C ASP A 570 14.15 -3.43 -18.64
N LEU A 571 13.49 -2.27 -18.44
CA LEU A 571 12.17 -2.22 -17.83
C LEU A 571 11.16 -3.02 -18.61
N LEU A 572 10.33 -3.74 -17.89
CA LEU A 572 9.18 -4.44 -18.45
C LEU A 572 8.17 -3.42 -18.97
N THR A 573 7.78 -3.61 -20.21
CA THR A 573 6.79 -2.78 -20.90
C THR A 573 5.93 -3.66 -21.79
N ASN A 574 4.66 -3.30 -21.95
CA ASN A 574 3.78 -3.92 -22.93
C ASN A 574 3.84 -3.12 -24.23
N VAL A 575 4.08 -3.81 -25.32
CA VAL A 575 3.99 -3.24 -26.68
C VAL A 575 2.66 -3.67 -27.26
N ASN A 576 1.80 -2.72 -27.61
CA ASN A 576 0.51 -2.99 -28.24
C ASN A 576 0.74 -3.63 -29.63
N LEU A 577 -0.03 -4.66 -29.91
CA LEU A 577 0.00 -5.39 -31.18
C LEU A 577 -1.20 -5.01 -32.04
N PRO A 578 -1.05 -5.00 -33.36
CA PRO A 578 -2.19 -4.82 -34.27
C PRO A 578 -3.24 -5.93 -34.07
N GLY A 579 -4.53 -5.58 -34.08
CA GLY A 579 -5.63 -6.51 -33.80
C GLY A 579 -5.68 -7.76 -34.70
N TYR A 580 -5.11 -7.71 -35.90
CA TYR A 580 -5.01 -8.88 -36.80
C TYR A 580 -4.08 -9.99 -36.30
N THR A 581 -3.24 -9.71 -35.28
CA THR A 581 -2.38 -10.73 -34.65
C THR A 581 -3.15 -11.67 -33.74
N GLY A 582 -4.37 -11.28 -33.32
CA GLY A 582 -5.16 -12.00 -32.33
C GLY A 582 -4.71 -11.79 -30.87
N PHE A 583 -3.78 -10.86 -30.63
CA PHE A 583 -3.27 -10.52 -29.30
C PHE A 583 -3.26 -9.01 -29.12
N ASP A 584 -3.55 -8.54 -27.88
CA ASP A 584 -3.59 -7.12 -27.55
C ASP A 584 -2.21 -6.53 -27.33
N SER A 585 -1.32 -7.30 -26.70
CA SER A 585 0.01 -6.81 -26.34
C SER A 585 1.05 -7.92 -26.24
N PHE A 586 2.31 -7.48 -26.27
CA PHE A 586 3.50 -8.31 -26.11
C PHE A 586 4.41 -7.74 -25.04
N LYS A 587 4.63 -8.50 -23.96
CA LYS A 587 5.50 -8.10 -22.84
C LYS A 587 6.98 -8.24 -23.22
N THR A 588 7.75 -7.19 -22.99
CA THR A 588 9.18 -7.15 -23.36
C THR A 588 9.97 -6.23 -22.41
N ASN A 589 11.31 -6.26 -22.53
CA ASN A 589 12.24 -5.45 -21.74
C ASN A 589 12.82 -4.31 -22.60
N LEU A 590 12.10 -3.21 -22.80
CA LEU A 590 12.53 -2.11 -23.69
C LEU A 590 12.58 -0.73 -23.03
N GLY A 591 12.10 -0.58 -21.80
CA GLY A 591 12.05 0.70 -21.10
C GLY A 591 13.31 1.05 -20.33
N SER A 592 13.47 2.34 -20.00
CA SER A 592 14.47 2.81 -19.03
C SER A 592 13.98 4.05 -18.29
N LEU A 593 14.20 4.08 -16.97
CA LEU A 593 13.80 5.15 -16.05
C LEU A 593 15.00 5.58 -15.21
N ARG A 594 15.14 6.87 -14.94
CA ARG A 594 16.14 7.42 -14.04
C ARG A 594 15.49 8.15 -12.86
N ASN A 595 15.98 7.87 -11.67
CA ASN A 595 15.67 8.62 -10.46
C ASN A 595 16.95 9.26 -9.93
N THR A 596 16.93 10.59 -9.74
CA THR A 596 18.00 11.34 -9.07
C THR A 596 17.43 12.03 -7.86
N GLY A 597 18.20 12.17 -6.82
CA GLY A 597 17.67 12.82 -5.62
C GLY A 597 18.74 13.20 -4.63
N PHE A 598 18.31 14.02 -3.68
CA PHE A 598 19.09 14.49 -2.57
C PHE A 598 18.32 14.24 -1.27
N GLU A 599 18.99 13.65 -0.28
CA GLU A 599 18.41 13.36 1.03
C GLU A 599 19.22 14.06 2.12
N VAL A 600 18.52 14.58 3.12
CA VAL A 600 19.11 15.19 4.33
C VAL A 600 18.44 14.57 5.54
N GLU A 601 19.23 14.10 6.47
CA GLU A 601 18.76 13.63 7.78
C GLU A 601 19.55 14.34 8.88
N GLY A 602 18.85 14.84 9.90
CA GLY A 602 19.47 15.52 11.03
C GLY A 602 18.92 15.02 12.35
N ASN A 603 19.84 14.78 13.30
CA ASN A 603 19.53 14.45 14.69
C ASN A 603 20.28 15.43 15.60
N LEU A 604 19.56 16.28 16.31
CA LEU A 604 20.08 17.40 17.09
C LEU A 604 19.64 17.29 18.55
N SER A 605 20.58 17.02 19.47
CA SER A 605 20.32 17.10 20.91
C SER A 605 20.43 18.56 21.37
N LEU A 606 19.33 19.31 21.26
CA LEU A 606 19.28 20.76 21.54
C LEU A 606 19.54 21.05 23.01
N ILE A 607 18.94 20.28 23.92
CA ILE A 607 19.16 20.36 25.37
C ILE A 607 19.58 19.00 25.87
N ARG A 608 20.74 18.91 26.52
CA ARG A 608 21.26 17.68 27.13
C ARG A 608 21.57 17.93 28.59
N ASN A 609 20.67 17.49 29.46
CA ASN A 609 20.86 17.61 30.91
C ASN A 609 20.63 16.23 31.56
N PRO A 610 21.71 15.57 32.07
CA PRO A 610 21.61 14.23 32.67
C PRO A 610 20.67 14.16 33.89
N LYS A 611 20.38 15.29 34.52
CA LYS A 611 19.55 15.39 35.73
C LYS A 611 18.23 16.18 35.53
N GLY A 612 17.90 16.52 34.28
CA GLY A 612 16.77 17.40 34.02
C GLY A 612 16.17 17.20 32.62
N PHE A 613 15.66 18.29 32.07
CA PHE A 613 15.01 18.29 30.75
C PHE A 613 16.00 18.05 29.63
N ASN A 614 15.67 17.10 28.74
CA ASN A 614 16.40 16.83 27.51
C ASN A 614 15.48 17.10 26.32
N TRP A 615 16.04 17.68 25.25
CA TRP A 615 15.29 17.95 24.04
C TRP A 615 16.11 17.53 22.82
N ASP A 616 15.64 16.49 22.14
CA ASP A 616 16.17 15.99 20.89
C ASP A 616 15.22 16.37 19.76
N PHE A 617 15.79 16.88 18.65
CA PHE A 617 15.06 17.24 17.46
C PHE A 617 15.61 16.44 16.27
N SER A 618 14.74 15.67 15.61
CA SER A 618 15.10 14.91 14.42
C SER A 618 14.27 15.36 13.23
N PHE A 619 14.92 15.48 12.08
CA PHE A 619 14.24 15.80 10.83
C PHE A 619 14.85 15.00 9.68
N ASN A 620 14.05 14.78 8.65
CA ASN A 620 14.51 14.30 7.37
C ASN A 620 13.79 15.04 6.24
N ALA A 621 14.50 15.21 5.11
CA ALA A 621 13.94 15.78 3.89
C ALA A 621 14.52 15.05 2.69
N SER A 622 13.72 14.87 1.65
CA SER A 622 14.16 14.24 0.41
C SER A 622 13.55 14.95 -0.80
N LEU A 623 14.38 15.15 -1.81
CA LEU A 623 13.98 15.62 -3.13
C LEU A 623 14.23 14.49 -4.13
N VAL A 624 13.23 14.14 -4.92
CA VAL A 624 13.31 13.09 -5.94
C VAL A 624 12.88 13.67 -7.27
N HIS A 625 13.70 13.48 -8.27
CA HIS A 625 13.38 13.79 -9.66
C HIS A 625 13.44 12.50 -10.48
N ASN A 626 12.34 12.11 -11.11
CA ASN A 626 12.31 10.97 -12.01
C ASN A 626 12.26 11.44 -13.46
N LYS A 627 12.80 10.62 -14.37
CA LYS A 627 12.80 10.90 -15.81
C LYS A 627 12.73 9.60 -16.58
N ILE A 628 11.78 9.50 -17.50
CA ILE A 628 11.70 8.41 -18.47
C ILE A 628 12.82 8.62 -19.50
N ILE A 629 13.74 7.67 -19.59
CA ILE A 629 14.90 7.76 -20.51
C ILE A 629 14.59 7.10 -21.83
N LYS A 630 13.85 5.98 -21.81
CA LYS A 630 13.54 5.20 -23.01
C LYS A 630 12.21 4.48 -22.85
N LEU A 631 11.41 4.48 -23.93
CA LEU A 631 10.20 3.69 -24.12
C LEU A 631 10.33 2.83 -25.40
N PRO A 632 9.49 1.80 -25.58
CA PRO A 632 9.38 1.12 -26.87
C PRO A 632 9.02 2.09 -27.98
N TYR A 633 9.70 1.95 -29.12
CA TYR A 633 9.38 2.73 -30.31
C TYR A 633 7.95 2.41 -30.79
N ASN A 634 7.13 3.42 -30.98
CA ASN A 634 5.74 3.27 -31.40
C ASN A 634 5.30 4.26 -32.51
N GLY A 635 6.24 5.05 -33.03
CA GLY A 635 5.98 6.04 -34.09
C GLY A 635 5.36 7.35 -33.61
N ASN A 636 5.01 7.48 -32.32
CA ASN A 636 4.50 8.71 -31.74
C ASN A 636 5.64 9.63 -31.28
N GLU A 637 5.34 10.92 -31.15
CA GLU A 637 6.26 11.87 -30.56
C GLU A 637 6.71 11.43 -29.17
N ASN A 638 8.04 11.49 -28.90
CA ASN A 638 8.66 11.02 -27.64
C ASN A 638 8.28 9.58 -27.26
N ASN A 639 7.96 8.73 -28.24
CA ASN A 639 7.47 7.36 -28.03
C ASN A 639 6.33 7.28 -27.01
N ARG A 640 5.42 8.27 -27.02
CA ARG A 640 4.33 8.42 -26.05
C ARG A 640 3.48 7.17 -25.96
N GLN A 641 3.21 6.76 -24.71
CA GLN A 641 2.28 5.70 -24.36
C GLN A 641 1.12 6.26 -23.53
N GLY A 642 -0.11 6.09 -24.02
CA GLY A 642 -1.29 6.67 -23.39
C GLY A 642 -1.40 8.18 -23.59
N GLY A 643 -2.13 8.86 -22.72
CA GLY A 643 -2.47 10.28 -22.81
C GLY A 643 -3.88 10.52 -23.37
N THR A 644 -4.27 11.78 -23.42
CA THR A 644 -5.59 12.24 -23.88
C THR A 644 -5.40 13.27 -24.98
N GLN A 645 -6.23 13.19 -26.02
CA GLN A 645 -6.31 14.23 -27.02
C GLN A 645 -7.11 15.41 -26.49
N VAL A 646 -6.55 16.60 -26.60
CA VAL A 646 -7.22 17.87 -26.26
C VAL A 646 -7.04 18.84 -27.39
N PHE A 647 -8.04 19.67 -27.61
CA PHE A 647 -7.92 20.75 -28.58
C PHE A 647 -7.17 21.93 -27.95
N ASP A 648 -6.10 22.39 -28.60
CA ASP A 648 -5.38 23.59 -28.19
C ASP A 648 -5.95 24.83 -28.93
N PRO A 649 -6.65 25.74 -28.24
CA PRO A 649 -7.25 26.90 -28.85
C PRO A 649 -6.25 27.90 -29.43
N LYS A 650 -5.00 27.86 -28.97
CA LYS A 650 -3.97 28.77 -29.48
C LYS A 650 -3.42 28.32 -30.84
N THR A 651 -3.21 27.05 -30.98
CA THR A 651 -2.67 26.47 -32.21
C THR A 651 -3.76 26.00 -33.18
N GLN A 652 -5.04 25.96 -32.75
CA GLN A 652 -6.18 25.43 -33.50
C GLN A 652 -5.97 23.97 -33.94
N GLN A 653 -5.27 23.18 -33.12
CA GLN A 653 -4.92 21.80 -33.43
C GLN A 653 -5.28 20.88 -32.24
N VAL A 654 -5.58 19.63 -32.56
CA VAL A 654 -5.67 18.59 -31.54
C VAL A 654 -4.25 18.16 -31.16
N ILE A 655 -3.93 18.30 -29.90
CA ILE A 655 -2.65 17.90 -29.32
C ILE A 655 -2.84 16.78 -28.31
N TRP A 656 -1.81 15.96 -28.16
CA TRP A 656 -1.77 14.96 -27.09
C TRP A 656 -1.18 15.57 -25.82
N VAL A 657 -1.84 15.33 -24.68
CA VAL A 657 -1.34 15.70 -23.34
C VAL A 657 -1.29 14.50 -22.43
N GLY A 658 -0.36 14.50 -21.50
CA GLY A 658 -0.16 13.39 -20.56
C GLY A 658 0.41 12.14 -21.21
N GLY A 659 0.23 11.00 -20.55
CA GLY A 659 0.85 9.74 -20.89
C GLY A 659 2.34 9.68 -20.53
N TYR A 660 2.94 8.50 -20.68
CA TYR A 660 4.37 8.31 -20.49
C TYR A 660 5.13 8.75 -21.74
N GLN A 661 6.14 9.59 -21.58
CA GLN A 661 6.92 10.16 -22.68
C GLN A 661 8.42 10.11 -22.38
N GLU A 662 9.25 9.80 -23.38
CA GLU A 662 10.70 9.95 -23.26
C GLU A 662 11.06 11.40 -22.92
N GLY A 663 11.97 11.58 -21.98
CA GLY A 663 12.42 12.90 -21.55
C GLY A 663 11.56 13.59 -20.51
N HIS A 664 10.38 13.06 -20.17
CA HIS A 664 9.42 13.61 -19.21
C HIS A 664 9.42 12.87 -17.88
N THR A 665 8.82 13.48 -16.88
CA THR A 665 8.62 12.89 -15.56
C THR A 665 7.49 11.86 -15.63
N MET A 666 7.66 10.73 -14.97
CA MET A 666 6.60 9.75 -14.79
C MET A 666 5.55 10.29 -13.81
N GLY A 667 4.30 10.37 -14.22
CA GLY A 667 3.20 10.85 -13.38
C GLY A 667 2.97 12.36 -13.43
N ASP A 668 3.44 13.05 -14.48
CA ASP A 668 3.05 14.43 -14.74
C ASP A 668 1.53 14.55 -14.82
N ILE A 669 0.98 15.48 -14.03
CA ILE A 669 -0.45 15.74 -13.99
C ILE A 669 -0.76 16.90 -14.92
N TYR A 670 -1.71 16.69 -15.82
CA TYR A 670 -2.21 17.71 -16.73
C TYR A 670 -3.63 18.08 -16.31
N ALA A 671 -3.89 19.38 -16.21
CA ALA A 671 -5.20 19.91 -15.87
C ALA A 671 -5.49 21.19 -16.68
N TYR A 672 -6.77 21.49 -16.89
CA TYR A 672 -7.16 22.77 -17.46
C TYR A 672 -6.88 23.87 -16.42
N LYS A 673 -6.21 24.93 -16.86
CA LYS A 673 -6.03 26.13 -16.04
C LYS A 673 -7.29 26.99 -16.14
N GLN A 674 -8.01 27.12 -15.02
CA GLN A 674 -9.09 28.11 -14.94
C GLN A 674 -8.49 29.50 -15.09
N VAL A 675 -8.87 30.22 -16.15
CA VAL A 675 -8.33 31.53 -16.46
C VAL A 675 -9.12 32.61 -15.73
N LYS A 676 -10.47 32.48 -15.74
CA LYS A 676 -11.38 33.40 -15.05
C LYS A 676 -12.79 32.82 -14.92
N ILE A 677 -13.60 33.40 -14.08
CA ILE A 677 -15.05 33.21 -14.04
C ILE A 677 -15.66 34.32 -14.92
N LEU A 678 -16.54 33.94 -15.87
CA LEU A 678 -17.22 34.90 -16.72
C LEU A 678 -18.27 35.65 -15.87
N SER A 679 -18.32 36.98 -16.02
CA SER A 679 -19.09 37.86 -15.13
C SER A 679 -20.52 38.10 -15.61
N ASP A 680 -20.77 38.04 -16.92
CA ASP A 680 -22.08 38.28 -17.50
C ASP A 680 -22.28 37.54 -18.84
N TRP A 681 -23.53 37.56 -19.34
CA TRP A 681 -23.89 36.89 -20.59
C TRP A 681 -23.25 37.50 -21.84
N ASN A 682 -22.91 38.81 -21.84
CA ASN A 682 -22.18 39.39 -22.95
C ASN A 682 -20.78 38.81 -23.07
N GLU A 683 -20.14 38.63 -21.94
CA GLU A 683 -18.84 37.98 -21.89
C GLU A 683 -18.92 36.51 -22.33
N VAL A 684 -19.95 35.77 -21.87
CA VAL A 684 -20.22 34.37 -22.31
C VAL A 684 -20.39 34.35 -23.83
N ASN A 685 -21.26 35.22 -24.40
CA ASN A 685 -21.51 35.24 -25.84
C ASN A 685 -20.30 35.66 -26.66
N THR A 686 -19.46 36.56 -26.13
CA THR A 686 -18.22 37.00 -26.80
C THR A 686 -17.16 35.90 -26.81
N MET A 687 -17.11 35.07 -25.75
CA MET A 687 -16.15 33.96 -25.62
C MET A 687 -16.67 32.65 -26.17
N ALA A 688 -18.01 32.49 -26.35
CA ALA A 688 -18.65 31.24 -26.78
C ALA A 688 -18.07 30.70 -28.10
N GLY A 689 -17.87 31.58 -29.09
CA GLY A 689 -17.28 31.19 -30.37
C GLY A 689 -15.80 30.74 -30.29
N ASN A 690 -15.13 31.02 -29.18
CA ASN A 690 -13.73 30.66 -28.99
C ASN A 690 -13.52 29.45 -28.08
N TYR A 691 -14.52 29.05 -27.26
CA TYR A 691 -14.35 28.02 -26.24
C TYR A 691 -15.49 27.00 -26.15
N ILE A 692 -16.72 27.30 -26.55
CA ILE A 692 -17.87 26.40 -26.41
C ILE A 692 -18.00 25.42 -27.57
N ASP A 693 -17.61 25.79 -28.79
CA ASP A 693 -17.57 24.90 -29.95
C ASP A 693 -16.54 23.75 -29.78
N MET A 694 -15.77 23.74 -28.68
CA MET A 694 -14.81 22.70 -28.31
C MET A 694 -15.39 21.61 -27.43
N ILE A 695 -16.58 21.74 -26.90
CA ILE A 695 -17.22 20.82 -25.96
C ILE A 695 -18.39 20.07 -26.63
N ALA A 696 -18.82 20.47 -27.82
CA ALA A 696 -19.78 19.75 -28.64
C ALA A 696 -19.03 18.74 -29.59
#